data_2194023f3f8fa3792ee247c133b99eec
#
_entry.id   2194023f3f8fa3792ee247c133b99eec
#
_cell.length_a   1.000
_cell.length_b   1.000
_cell.length_c   1.000
_cell.angle_alpha   90.00
_cell.angle_beta   90.00
_cell.angle_gamma   90.00
#
_symmetry.space_group_name_H-M   'P 1'
#
loop_
_entity.id
_entity.type
_entity.pdbx_description
1 polymer ?
#
loop_
_entity_poly.entity_id
_entity_poly.type
_entity_poly.pdbx_seq_one_letter_code
_entity_poly.pdbx_strand_id
1 'polypeptide(L)'
;MVQQQGMERINVGIFAHVDAGKTTTTEHILYESGRIKAVGSVDSGTALTDSMEVERQRGISVRAALASFEWRGVLVNLVDTPGHVDFLSEVERSLRVMDCAVLILSAVEGVQAQSEMIWNALRKLGIPTLIFLNKMDRTGADPAAVLAQARTYLSGDILPVQQALGQERNYAGAVDLWAEAADPAARTELLESLAERDEALLETYMSGAPLDLTAWKNQLKAGAAAGKWFPLVYGVAAKGLGITQLLDAMTDYFPRACGSLELPVSGIVYNIQRDKSMGRMAFVRLYQGTIRNRDTVMNYTQDVQGKVTQIRKVEGGRTEDVGALEAGDIAVVYGLSGVRIGDVLGVPDAIPQEAKLAVPLLTVRVHWDAAVDEHEVIGAFQELADEDPLLDTQWLQDERELHIKVMGPIQLEILDSVLESRYGLKVTFGQPSVIYRETPSRTGEGYVAYLMPKPCWAILRFRIEPGPPGSGLVYESLVRSSDLLPQYQNETARRVPEALMQGLYGWEVTDLKVTLTEGQHHVWHTHPLDFAVATPMAIMDGLNRVGTKLLEPILQVRIVVPEENGGRVMNDLVQMRGTFEPPVLQGERMIIEGRLPLATSLDYPVSLSSYTKGRSTFTSFFAGYEECPPDVRAERTRRGVNPLDQARYILSVRKALQG
;
A
#
# COMPACT_ATOMS: atom_id res chain seq x y z
N MET A 1 -38.79 9.36 21.85
CA MET A 1 -38.14 8.62 20.77
C MET A 1 -36.76 8.23 21.29
N VAL A 2 -36.57 6.96 21.63
CA VAL A 2 -35.28 6.43 22.05
C VAL A 2 -34.46 6.37 20.77
N GLN A 3 -33.43 7.21 20.64
CA GLN A 3 -32.38 7.03 19.65
C GLN A 3 -31.81 5.61 19.88
N GLN A 4 -32.00 4.71 18.94
CA GLN A 4 -31.17 3.52 18.85
C GLN A 4 -29.72 4.03 18.63
N GLN A 5 -28.96 4.15 19.73
CA GLN A 5 -27.53 4.32 19.65
C GLN A 5 -27.02 3.08 18.89
N GLY A 6 -26.57 3.26 17.66
CA GLY A 6 -25.91 2.22 16.90
C GLY A 6 -24.72 1.69 17.71
N MET A 7 -24.45 0.39 17.63
CA MET A 7 -23.31 -0.25 18.30
C MET A 7 -22.02 0.50 17.94
N GLU A 8 -21.25 0.90 18.95
CA GLU A 8 -19.95 1.54 18.73
C GLU A 8 -19.03 0.60 17.93
N ARG A 9 -18.30 1.16 16.98
CA ARG A 9 -17.46 0.37 16.04
C ARG A 9 -16.05 0.92 16.00
N ILE A 10 -15.08 0.03 15.76
CA ILE A 10 -13.68 0.37 15.43
C ILE A 10 -13.22 -0.51 14.25
N ASN A 11 -12.50 0.08 13.30
CA ASN A 11 -11.90 -0.63 12.18
C ASN A 11 -10.39 -0.61 12.37
N VAL A 12 -9.83 -1.76 12.73
CA VAL A 12 -8.44 -1.91 13.16
C VAL A 12 -7.66 -2.67 12.12
N GLY A 13 -6.54 -2.11 11.66
CA GLY A 13 -5.55 -2.84 10.89
C GLY A 13 -4.46 -3.45 11.74
N ILE A 14 -4.07 -4.69 11.47
CA ILE A 14 -2.88 -5.30 12.08
C ILE A 14 -1.74 -5.30 11.08
N PHE A 15 -0.63 -4.71 11.49
CA PHE A 15 0.58 -4.57 10.70
C PHE A 15 1.78 -5.14 11.44
N ALA A 16 2.71 -5.73 10.72
CA ALA A 16 3.95 -6.25 11.25
C ALA A 16 4.98 -6.42 10.12
N HIS A 17 6.25 -6.42 10.47
CA HIS A 17 7.26 -7.00 9.58
C HIS A 17 7.12 -8.53 9.55
N VAL A 18 7.76 -9.16 8.56
CA VAL A 18 7.78 -10.62 8.41
C VAL A 18 8.29 -11.27 9.71
N ASP A 19 7.67 -12.36 10.14
CA ASP A 19 7.99 -13.13 11.35
C ASP A 19 7.77 -12.42 12.70
N ALA A 20 7.26 -11.20 12.76
CA ALA A 20 6.95 -10.56 14.06
C ALA A 20 5.82 -11.25 14.84
N GLY A 21 5.11 -12.20 14.23
CA GLY A 21 4.04 -12.97 14.85
C GLY A 21 2.64 -12.41 14.62
N LYS A 22 2.43 -11.75 13.48
CA LYS A 22 1.16 -11.13 13.09
C LYS A 22 0.00 -12.15 13.08
N THR A 23 0.08 -13.18 12.25
CA THR A 23 -0.96 -14.22 12.11
C THR A 23 -1.26 -14.91 13.44
N THR A 24 -0.22 -15.22 14.22
CA THR A 24 -0.37 -15.79 15.58
C THR A 24 -1.13 -14.84 16.51
N THR A 25 -0.86 -13.54 16.43
CA THR A 25 -1.57 -12.52 17.24
C THR A 25 -3.04 -12.45 16.82
N THR A 26 -3.31 -12.42 15.52
CA THR A 26 -4.67 -12.39 14.96
C THR A 26 -5.48 -13.63 15.38
N GLU A 27 -4.90 -14.83 15.27
CA GLU A 27 -5.56 -16.09 15.68
C GLU A 27 -5.92 -16.08 17.17
N HIS A 28 -5.00 -15.61 18.02
CA HIS A 28 -5.28 -15.50 19.47
C HIS A 28 -6.31 -14.41 19.79
N ILE A 29 -6.33 -13.29 19.07
CA ILE A 29 -7.40 -12.27 19.18
C ILE A 29 -8.76 -12.91 18.86
N LEU A 30 -8.87 -13.68 17.77
CA LEU A 30 -10.10 -14.34 17.39
C LEU A 30 -10.52 -15.43 18.38
N TYR A 31 -9.56 -16.11 19.00
CA TYR A 31 -9.82 -17.11 20.03
C TYR A 31 -10.32 -16.47 21.34
N GLU A 32 -9.63 -15.46 21.84
CA GLU A 32 -10.02 -14.75 23.08
C GLU A 32 -11.37 -14.02 22.94
N SER A 33 -11.68 -13.51 21.73
CA SER A 33 -13.00 -12.93 21.45
C SER A 33 -14.11 -13.98 21.30
N GLY A 34 -13.80 -15.28 21.40
CA GLY A 34 -14.75 -16.38 21.24
C GLY A 34 -15.18 -16.64 19.82
N ARG A 35 -14.49 -16.04 18.83
CA ARG A 35 -14.83 -16.16 17.43
C ARG A 35 -14.44 -17.50 16.83
N ILE A 36 -13.34 -18.06 17.28
CA ILE A 36 -12.87 -19.41 16.94
C ILE A 36 -12.78 -20.27 18.19
N LYS A 37 -12.98 -21.58 18.04
CA LYS A 37 -12.99 -22.54 19.16
C LYS A 37 -11.60 -23.06 19.52
N ALA A 38 -10.65 -22.94 18.62
CA ALA A 38 -9.27 -23.37 18.78
C ALA A 38 -8.36 -22.43 17.97
N VAL A 39 -7.18 -22.14 18.48
CA VAL A 39 -6.18 -21.33 17.80
C VAL A 39 -5.62 -22.13 16.63
N GLY A 40 -5.65 -21.54 15.43
CA GLY A 40 -4.94 -22.06 14.28
C GLY A 40 -3.44 -21.85 14.39
N SER A 41 -2.66 -22.60 13.63
CA SER A 41 -1.21 -22.48 13.57
C SER A 41 -0.76 -22.28 12.13
N VAL A 42 0.12 -21.31 11.92
CA VAL A 42 0.77 -21.06 10.64
C VAL A 42 1.58 -22.29 10.22
N ASP A 43 2.35 -22.88 11.15
CA ASP A 43 3.21 -24.04 10.89
C ASP A 43 2.42 -25.29 10.47
N SER A 44 1.18 -25.44 10.95
CA SER A 44 0.29 -26.55 10.59
C SER A 44 -0.71 -26.22 9.47
N GLY A 45 -0.68 -24.98 8.93
CA GLY A 45 -1.56 -24.52 7.87
C GLY A 45 -3.04 -24.47 8.26
N THR A 46 -3.35 -24.27 9.56
CA THR A 46 -4.73 -24.27 10.09
C THR A 46 -5.23 -22.88 10.49
N ALA A 47 -4.45 -21.83 10.22
CA ALA A 47 -4.84 -20.45 10.49
C ALA A 47 -6.09 -20.06 9.66
N LEU A 48 -7.08 -19.44 10.32
CA LEU A 48 -8.33 -19.02 9.69
C LEU A 48 -8.11 -17.90 8.68
N THR A 49 -7.14 -17.04 8.93
CA THR A 49 -6.80 -15.88 8.09
C THR A 49 -6.08 -16.29 6.81
N ASP A 50 -5.43 -17.45 6.77
CA ASP A 50 -4.71 -17.95 5.60
C ASP A 50 -5.66 -18.86 4.77
N SER A 51 -6.40 -18.25 3.85
CA SER A 51 -7.45 -18.91 3.06
C SER A 51 -6.91 -19.73 1.88
N MET A 52 -5.73 -19.34 1.35
CA MET A 52 -5.12 -19.96 0.18
C MET A 52 -4.19 -21.10 0.57
N GLU A 53 -4.12 -22.14 -0.27
CA GLU A 53 -3.23 -23.27 -0.02
C GLU A 53 -1.76 -22.86 0.00
N VAL A 54 -1.38 -21.92 -0.87
CA VAL A 54 -0.02 -21.39 -0.95
C VAL A 54 0.37 -20.58 0.30
N GLU A 55 -0.58 -19.85 0.92
CA GLU A 55 -0.37 -19.17 2.21
C GLU A 55 0.01 -20.18 3.29
N ARG A 56 -0.74 -21.29 3.35
CA ARG A 56 -0.51 -22.35 4.33
C ARG A 56 0.81 -23.09 4.12
N GLN A 57 1.18 -23.34 2.86
CA GLN A 57 2.44 -24.03 2.52
C GLN A 57 3.67 -23.17 2.81
N ARG A 58 3.56 -21.87 2.59
CA ARG A 58 4.68 -20.92 2.75
C ARG A 58 4.71 -20.24 4.13
N GLY A 59 3.61 -20.30 4.89
CA GLY A 59 3.48 -19.61 6.17
C GLY A 59 3.46 -18.08 6.04
N ILE A 60 2.98 -17.54 4.92
CA ILE A 60 2.87 -16.11 4.66
C ILE A 60 1.44 -15.73 4.30
N SER A 61 0.93 -14.63 4.83
CA SER A 61 -0.35 -14.06 4.39
C SER A 61 -0.16 -13.27 3.10
N VAL A 62 -1.00 -13.52 2.11
CA VAL A 62 -0.97 -12.91 0.77
C VAL A 62 -2.06 -11.86 0.63
N ARG A 63 -3.27 -12.16 1.13
CA ARG A 63 -4.44 -11.29 1.06
C ARG A 63 -4.80 -10.72 2.41
N ALA A 64 -5.39 -9.53 2.39
CA ALA A 64 -5.98 -8.97 3.60
C ALA A 64 -7.22 -9.77 3.98
N ALA A 65 -7.29 -10.22 5.24
CA ALA A 65 -8.43 -10.93 5.80
C ALA A 65 -9.25 -10.01 6.70
N LEU A 66 -10.57 -10.05 6.58
CA LEU A 66 -11.50 -9.32 7.43
C LEU A 66 -12.15 -10.27 8.43
N ALA A 67 -12.12 -9.91 9.69
CA ALA A 67 -12.85 -10.61 10.76
C ALA A 67 -13.57 -9.58 11.64
N SER A 68 -14.79 -9.90 12.06
CA SER A 68 -15.57 -9.03 12.96
C SER A 68 -15.92 -9.78 14.23
N PHE A 69 -15.80 -9.12 15.38
CA PHE A 69 -16.17 -9.65 16.69
C PHE A 69 -16.57 -8.50 17.64
N GLU A 70 -17.21 -8.85 18.74
CA GLU A 70 -17.56 -7.90 19.80
C GLU A 70 -16.59 -8.03 20.97
N TRP A 71 -16.12 -6.90 21.49
CA TRP A 71 -15.32 -6.83 22.71
C TRP A 71 -15.77 -5.66 23.58
N ARG A 72 -16.17 -5.94 24.81
CA ARG A 72 -16.67 -4.93 25.78
C ARG A 72 -17.77 -4.02 25.21
N GLY A 73 -18.68 -4.56 24.40
CA GLY A 73 -19.79 -3.82 23.80
C GLY A 73 -19.40 -2.98 22.56
N VAL A 74 -18.18 -3.13 22.08
CA VAL A 74 -17.68 -2.47 20.85
C VAL A 74 -17.52 -3.53 19.75
N LEU A 75 -18.08 -3.26 18.57
CA LEU A 75 -17.87 -4.07 17.38
C LEU A 75 -16.47 -3.74 16.79
N VAL A 76 -15.62 -4.73 16.73
CA VAL A 76 -14.27 -4.63 16.16
C VAL A 76 -14.26 -5.28 14.78
N ASN A 77 -14.01 -4.50 13.74
CA ASN A 77 -13.67 -5.01 12.42
C ASN A 77 -12.14 -5.05 12.31
N LEU A 78 -11.60 -6.25 12.33
CA LEU A 78 -10.17 -6.51 12.26
C LEU A 78 -9.76 -6.80 10.84
N VAL A 79 -8.84 -6.01 10.29
CA VAL A 79 -8.25 -6.24 8.97
C VAL A 79 -6.82 -6.74 9.17
N ASP A 80 -6.61 -8.02 8.93
CA ASP A 80 -5.28 -8.63 8.95
C ASP A 80 -4.60 -8.40 7.60
N THR A 81 -3.46 -7.72 7.59
CA THR A 81 -2.77 -7.33 6.35
C THR A 81 -1.60 -8.28 6.06
N PRO A 82 -1.20 -8.48 4.79
CA PRO A 82 0.01 -9.22 4.48
C PRO A 82 1.26 -8.60 5.13
N GLY A 83 2.20 -9.46 5.54
CA GLY A 83 3.46 -9.03 6.12
C GLY A 83 4.63 -8.97 5.13
N HIS A 84 4.45 -9.43 3.88
CA HIS A 84 5.53 -9.49 2.88
C HIS A 84 5.50 -8.30 1.93
N VAL A 85 6.68 -7.80 1.54
CA VAL A 85 6.83 -6.61 0.67
C VAL A 85 6.21 -6.77 -0.72
N ASP A 86 6.14 -7.98 -1.26
CA ASP A 86 5.52 -8.27 -2.56
C ASP A 86 4.00 -8.01 -2.55
N PHE A 87 3.38 -7.88 -1.36
CA PHE A 87 1.95 -7.63 -1.19
C PHE A 87 1.63 -6.27 -0.58
N LEU A 88 2.52 -5.29 -0.76
CA LEU A 88 2.31 -3.92 -0.32
C LEU A 88 1.07 -3.27 -0.92
N SER A 89 0.62 -3.73 -2.10
CA SER A 89 -0.64 -3.29 -2.70
C SER A 89 -1.86 -3.60 -1.81
N GLU A 90 -1.87 -4.76 -1.16
CA GLU A 90 -2.92 -5.13 -0.20
C GLU A 90 -2.86 -4.26 1.06
N VAL A 91 -1.64 -3.98 1.56
CA VAL A 91 -1.41 -3.10 2.71
C VAL A 91 -1.92 -1.69 2.41
N GLU A 92 -1.56 -1.14 1.25
CA GLU A 92 -1.98 0.19 0.79
C GLU A 92 -3.50 0.33 0.73
N ARG A 93 -4.17 -0.64 0.12
CA ARG A 93 -5.64 -0.66 0.02
C ARG A 93 -6.31 -0.75 1.39
N SER A 94 -5.74 -1.56 2.28
CA SER A 94 -6.24 -1.74 3.63
C SER A 94 -6.10 -0.49 4.49
N LEU A 95 -5.03 0.28 4.32
CA LEU A 95 -4.82 1.54 5.06
C LEU A 95 -5.95 2.56 4.86
N ARG A 96 -6.59 2.57 3.69
CA ARG A 96 -7.70 3.52 3.38
C ARG A 96 -8.98 3.22 4.15
N VAL A 97 -9.15 2.03 4.70
CA VAL A 97 -10.43 1.60 5.30
C VAL A 97 -10.38 1.47 6.81
N MET A 98 -9.23 1.72 7.42
CA MET A 98 -9.00 1.63 8.85
C MET A 98 -9.15 2.98 9.53
N ASP A 99 -9.65 2.95 10.77
CA ASP A 99 -9.70 4.13 11.64
C ASP A 99 -8.50 4.16 12.59
N CYS A 100 -7.86 3.01 12.81
CA CYS A 100 -6.73 2.82 13.74
C CYS A 100 -5.90 1.58 13.36
N ALA A 101 -4.72 1.47 13.94
CA ALA A 101 -3.75 0.42 13.63
C ALA A 101 -3.08 -0.17 14.87
N VAL A 102 -2.80 -1.47 14.84
CA VAL A 102 -1.87 -2.14 15.74
C VAL A 102 -0.60 -2.46 14.97
N LEU A 103 0.53 -1.91 15.39
CA LEU A 103 1.84 -2.24 14.86
C LEU A 103 2.53 -3.23 15.78
N ILE A 104 2.76 -4.44 15.29
CA ILE A 104 3.46 -5.50 16.04
C ILE A 104 4.96 -5.38 15.79
N LEU A 105 5.72 -5.27 16.85
CA LEU A 105 7.18 -5.33 16.85
C LEU A 105 7.64 -6.59 17.59
N SER A 106 8.78 -7.11 17.20
CA SER A 106 9.40 -8.24 17.90
C SER A 106 10.41 -7.73 18.94
N ALA A 107 10.32 -8.25 20.18
CA ALA A 107 11.28 -7.94 21.24
C ALA A 107 12.71 -8.47 20.95
N VAL A 108 12.86 -9.32 19.92
CA VAL A 108 14.15 -9.91 19.50
C VAL A 108 14.72 -9.17 18.28
N GLU A 109 13.89 -8.97 17.24
CA GLU A 109 14.33 -8.36 15.99
C GLU A 109 14.31 -6.83 16.02
N GLY A 110 13.56 -6.22 16.94
CA GLY A 110 13.43 -4.77 17.07
C GLY A 110 12.67 -4.10 15.92
N VAL A 111 12.96 -2.82 15.70
CA VAL A 111 12.41 -2.05 14.60
C VAL A 111 13.10 -2.47 13.30
N GLN A 112 12.29 -2.84 12.31
CA GLN A 112 12.75 -3.21 10.98
C GLN A 112 12.36 -2.13 9.97
N ALA A 113 13.11 -2.01 8.87
CA ALA A 113 12.84 -1.05 7.81
C ALA A 113 11.38 -1.10 7.29
N GLN A 114 10.80 -2.29 7.22
CA GLN A 114 9.39 -2.46 6.89
C GLN A 114 8.46 -1.84 7.95
N SER A 115 8.80 -1.97 9.22
CA SER A 115 8.04 -1.34 10.31
C SER A 115 8.09 0.19 10.21
N GLU A 116 9.23 0.76 9.85
CA GLU A 116 9.40 2.20 9.61
C GLU A 116 8.57 2.68 8.43
N MET A 117 8.57 1.94 7.32
CA MET A 117 7.78 2.27 6.13
C MET A 117 6.27 2.28 6.45
N ILE A 118 5.77 1.25 7.13
CA ILE A 118 4.37 1.16 7.57
C ILE A 118 4.06 2.31 8.53
N TRP A 119 4.94 2.57 9.49
CA TRP A 119 4.80 3.66 10.44
C TRP A 119 4.66 5.02 9.75
N ASN A 120 5.55 5.32 8.80
CA ASN A 120 5.52 6.57 8.05
C ASN A 120 4.20 6.73 7.26
N ALA A 121 3.68 5.65 6.69
CA ALA A 121 2.38 5.65 6.03
C ALA A 121 1.23 5.95 7.02
N LEU A 122 1.23 5.29 8.18
CA LEU A 122 0.25 5.52 9.24
C LEU A 122 0.29 6.99 9.72
N ARG A 123 1.49 7.55 9.88
CA ARG A 123 1.66 8.97 10.29
C ARG A 123 1.18 9.94 9.23
N LYS A 124 1.51 9.69 7.95
CA LYS A 124 1.05 10.50 6.82
C LYS A 124 -0.47 10.56 6.71
N LEU A 125 -1.14 9.46 7.04
CA LEU A 125 -2.59 9.36 7.05
C LEU A 125 -3.24 9.78 8.37
N GLY A 126 -2.46 10.11 9.40
CA GLY A 126 -2.96 10.49 10.72
C GLY A 126 -3.67 9.36 11.47
N ILE A 127 -3.36 8.10 11.17
CA ILE A 127 -4.03 6.93 11.75
C ILE A 127 -3.51 6.69 13.19
N PRO A 128 -4.37 6.74 14.24
CA PRO A 128 -4.02 6.37 15.60
C PRO A 128 -3.44 4.97 15.65
N THR A 129 -2.31 4.81 16.37
CA THR A 129 -1.56 3.55 16.35
C THR A 129 -1.22 3.10 17.76
N LEU A 130 -1.44 1.81 18.04
CA LEU A 130 -1.01 1.10 19.24
C LEU A 130 0.14 0.16 18.87
N ILE A 131 1.16 0.08 19.72
CA ILE A 131 2.30 -0.81 19.50
C ILE A 131 2.14 -2.04 20.38
N PHE A 132 2.26 -3.23 19.79
CA PHE A 132 2.31 -4.50 20.49
C PHE A 132 3.70 -5.11 20.38
N LEU A 133 4.45 -5.12 21.51
CA LEU A 133 5.76 -5.72 21.57
C LEU A 133 5.63 -7.21 21.90
N ASN A 134 5.79 -8.02 20.85
CA ASN A 134 5.60 -9.48 20.88
C ASN A 134 6.92 -10.23 21.12
N LYS A 135 6.83 -11.54 21.36
CA LYS A 135 7.97 -12.47 21.56
C LYS A 135 8.81 -12.16 22.81
N MET A 136 8.19 -11.63 23.85
CA MET A 136 8.86 -11.28 25.13
C MET A 136 9.52 -12.48 25.82
N ASP A 137 9.14 -13.71 25.49
CA ASP A 137 9.64 -14.96 26.07
C ASP A 137 10.83 -15.59 25.32
N ARG A 138 11.22 -15.02 24.19
CA ARG A 138 12.30 -15.57 23.37
C ARG A 138 13.67 -15.18 23.92
N THR A 139 14.65 -16.08 23.76
CA THR A 139 16.05 -15.77 24.06
C THR A 139 16.53 -14.62 23.20
N GLY A 140 17.16 -13.60 23.80
CA GLY A 140 17.57 -12.37 23.13
C GLY A 140 16.49 -11.28 23.11
N ALA A 141 15.35 -11.48 23.77
CA ALA A 141 14.34 -10.44 23.90
C ALA A 141 14.83 -9.32 24.83
N ASP A 142 14.95 -8.11 24.28
CA ASP A 142 15.34 -6.90 25.02
C ASP A 142 14.31 -5.78 24.78
N PRO A 143 13.24 -5.75 25.60
CA PRO A 143 12.18 -4.76 25.45
C PRO A 143 12.66 -3.32 25.64
N ALA A 144 13.68 -3.09 26.47
CA ALA A 144 14.21 -1.75 26.72
C ALA A 144 14.98 -1.22 25.49
N ALA A 145 15.82 -2.05 24.90
CA ALA A 145 16.53 -1.70 23.67
C ALA A 145 15.56 -1.48 22.51
N VAL A 146 14.52 -2.32 22.36
CA VAL A 146 13.51 -2.15 21.30
C VAL A 146 12.67 -0.90 21.52
N LEU A 147 12.31 -0.56 22.76
CA LEU A 147 11.62 0.70 23.06
C LEU A 147 12.50 1.91 22.70
N ALA A 148 13.80 1.88 23.00
CA ALA A 148 14.73 2.93 22.64
C ALA A 148 14.85 3.07 21.10
N GLN A 149 14.94 1.96 20.36
CA GLN A 149 14.89 1.96 18.89
C GLN A 149 13.57 2.53 18.38
N ALA A 150 12.43 2.11 18.91
CA ALA A 150 11.11 2.59 18.51
C ALA A 150 10.97 4.10 18.75
N ARG A 151 11.48 4.62 19.85
CA ARG A 151 11.52 6.06 20.13
C ARG A 151 12.42 6.83 19.17
N THR A 152 13.52 6.24 18.73
CA THR A 152 14.48 6.86 17.80
C THR A 152 13.99 6.83 16.36
N TYR A 153 13.53 5.68 15.88
CA TYR A 153 13.20 5.47 14.46
C TYR A 153 11.73 5.70 14.10
N LEU A 154 10.82 5.56 15.08
CA LEU A 154 9.40 5.74 14.83
C LEU A 154 8.88 7.05 15.44
N SER A 155 8.81 7.15 16.79
CA SER A 155 8.38 8.40 17.46
C SER A 155 8.81 8.45 18.91
N GLY A 156 9.31 9.59 19.37
CA GLY A 156 9.56 9.88 20.79
C GLY A 156 8.31 9.81 21.69
N ASP A 157 7.10 9.83 21.09
CA ASP A 157 5.82 9.82 21.78
C ASP A 157 5.24 8.41 22.01
N ILE A 158 6.09 7.39 21.91
CA ILE A 158 5.74 6.01 22.27
C ILE A 158 5.81 5.86 23.79
N LEU A 159 4.66 5.50 24.39
CA LEU A 159 4.46 5.43 25.83
C LEU A 159 4.08 4.02 26.25
N PRO A 160 4.94 3.29 26.96
CA PRO A 160 4.55 2.05 27.60
C PRO A 160 3.44 2.31 28.63
N VAL A 161 2.30 1.62 28.46
CA VAL A 161 1.15 1.71 29.40
C VAL A 161 1.10 0.52 30.35
N GLN A 162 2.08 -0.36 30.24
CA GLN A 162 2.25 -1.56 31.05
C GLN A 162 3.70 -1.68 31.54
N GLN A 163 3.89 -2.40 32.62
CA GLN A 163 5.18 -2.86 33.11
C GLN A 163 5.33 -4.35 32.82
N ALA A 164 6.39 -4.74 32.11
CA ALA A 164 6.72 -6.14 31.87
C ALA A 164 7.20 -6.81 33.15
N LEU A 165 6.70 -8.01 33.44
CA LEU A 165 7.12 -8.85 34.57
C LEU A 165 8.10 -9.90 34.06
N GLY A 166 9.39 -9.59 34.19
CA GLY A 166 10.48 -10.43 33.71
C GLY A 166 10.71 -10.29 32.21
N GLN A 167 11.68 -11.03 31.70
CA GLN A 167 12.02 -11.08 30.27
C GLN A 167 12.51 -12.48 29.90
N GLU A 168 12.54 -12.78 28.62
CA GLU A 168 12.92 -14.08 28.05
C GLU A 168 12.14 -15.22 28.71
N ARG A 169 12.83 -16.30 29.14
CA ARG A 169 12.21 -17.48 29.79
C ARG A 169 11.48 -17.16 31.10
N ASN A 170 11.82 -16.03 31.73
CA ASN A 170 11.23 -15.58 33.00
C ASN A 170 10.06 -14.61 32.78
N TYR A 171 9.66 -14.32 31.53
CA TYR A 171 8.53 -13.45 31.28
C TYR A 171 7.23 -14.08 31.78
N ALA A 172 6.59 -13.42 32.74
CA ALA A 172 5.36 -13.89 33.42
C ALA A 172 4.10 -13.09 32.99
N GLY A 173 4.25 -12.08 32.13
CA GLY A 173 3.17 -11.20 31.71
C GLY A 173 3.49 -9.71 31.88
N ALA A 174 2.46 -8.87 31.90
CA ALA A 174 2.60 -7.44 32.11
C ALA A 174 1.48 -6.91 33.00
N VAL A 175 1.77 -5.87 33.80
CA VAL A 175 0.82 -5.18 34.69
C VAL A 175 0.48 -3.82 34.07
N ASP A 176 -0.82 -3.48 34.02
CA ASP A 176 -1.29 -2.15 33.62
C ASP A 176 -0.78 -1.09 34.61
N LEU A 177 -0.13 -0.04 34.12
CA LEU A 177 0.41 1.03 34.98
C LEU A 177 -0.68 1.86 35.67
N TRP A 178 -1.92 1.75 35.23
CA TRP A 178 -3.07 2.37 35.92
C TRP A 178 -3.64 1.51 37.05
N ALA A 179 -3.23 0.23 37.18
CA ALA A 179 -3.68 -0.65 38.24
C ALA A 179 -2.96 -0.35 39.58
N GLU A 180 -3.61 -0.65 40.68
CA GLU A 180 -3.00 -0.48 42.02
C GLU A 180 -1.72 -1.34 42.23
N ALA A 181 -1.69 -2.51 41.55
CA ALA A 181 -0.57 -3.44 41.62
C ALA A 181 0.68 -3.00 40.84
N ALA A 182 0.62 -1.89 40.11
CA ALA A 182 1.77 -1.40 39.33
C ALA A 182 2.85 -0.83 40.25
N ASP A 183 4.11 -1.02 39.82
CA ASP A 183 5.24 -0.40 40.48
C ASP A 183 5.12 1.14 40.45
N PRO A 184 5.17 1.79 41.62
CA PRO A 184 5.08 3.26 41.69
C PRO A 184 6.14 3.97 40.84
N ALA A 185 7.35 3.43 40.71
CA ALA A 185 8.42 4.05 39.91
C ALA A 185 8.10 4.01 38.43
N ALA A 186 7.66 2.85 37.90
CA ALA A 186 7.27 2.73 36.49
C ALA A 186 6.05 3.60 36.17
N ARG A 187 5.09 3.73 37.07
CA ARG A 187 3.96 4.64 36.94
C ARG A 187 4.42 6.10 36.91
N THR A 188 5.34 6.51 37.76
CA THR A 188 5.90 7.85 37.79
C THR A 188 6.56 8.21 36.47
N GLU A 189 7.33 7.30 35.87
CA GLU A 189 7.94 7.48 34.57
C GLU A 189 6.90 7.77 33.45
N LEU A 190 5.77 7.06 33.47
CA LEU A 190 4.67 7.33 32.55
C LEU A 190 4.05 8.71 32.78
N LEU A 191 3.80 9.09 34.05
CA LEU A 191 3.21 10.39 34.38
C LEU A 191 4.14 11.55 34.01
N GLU A 192 5.44 11.43 34.26
CA GLU A 192 6.45 12.40 33.85
C GLU A 192 6.49 12.53 32.33
N SER A 193 6.50 11.40 31.61
CA SER A 193 6.45 11.39 30.16
C SER A 193 5.20 12.07 29.59
N LEU A 194 4.05 11.93 30.25
CA LEU A 194 2.82 12.63 29.87
C LEU A 194 2.88 14.12 30.18
N ALA A 195 3.41 14.49 31.36
CA ALA A 195 3.57 15.89 31.76
C ALA A 195 4.48 16.66 30.81
N GLU A 196 5.55 16.05 30.32
CA GLU A 196 6.44 16.68 29.32
C GLU A 196 5.75 17.01 27.99
N ARG A 197 4.60 16.39 27.71
CA ARG A 197 3.88 16.48 26.43
C ARG A 197 2.59 17.28 26.48
N ASP A 198 2.15 17.65 27.65
CA ASP A 198 0.89 18.39 27.86
C ASP A 198 1.03 19.43 28.96
N GLU A 199 0.83 20.70 28.62
CA GLU A 199 1.04 21.84 29.51
C GLU A 199 0.13 21.78 30.77
N ALA A 200 -1.11 21.34 30.62
CA ALA A 200 -2.06 21.23 31.74
C ALA A 200 -1.68 20.09 32.69
N LEU A 201 -1.17 18.98 32.16
CA LEU A 201 -0.64 17.90 32.97
C LEU A 201 0.67 18.30 33.68
N LEU A 202 1.53 19.06 33.00
CA LEU A 202 2.77 19.60 33.59
C LEU A 202 2.48 20.53 34.76
N GLU A 203 1.54 21.48 34.60
CA GLU A 203 1.14 22.37 35.71
C GLU A 203 0.60 21.58 36.89
N THR A 204 -0.25 20.56 36.64
CA THR A 204 -0.80 19.71 37.69
C THR A 204 0.29 18.92 38.39
N TYR A 205 1.25 18.34 37.66
CA TYR A 205 2.37 17.59 38.19
C TYR A 205 3.27 18.46 39.09
N MET A 206 3.61 19.66 38.57
CA MET A 206 4.48 20.61 39.27
C MET A 206 3.82 21.25 40.50
N SER A 207 2.50 21.29 40.59
CA SER A 207 1.78 21.82 41.77
C SER A 207 1.94 20.98 43.03
N GLY A 208 2.37 19.70 42.90
CA GLY A 208 2.47 18.75 44.01
C GLY A 208 1.12 18.32 44.58
N ALA A 209 0.02 18.63 43.93
CA ALA A 209 -1.33 18.21 44.30
C ALA A 209 -1.49 16.68 44.11
N PRO A 210 -2.40 16.02 44.87
CA PRO A 210 -2.73 14.63 44.62
C PRO A 210 -3.18 14.43 43.17
N LEU A 211 -2.53 13.49 42.47
CA LEU A 211 -2.84 13.26 41.05
C LEU A 211 -4.11 12.42 40.89
N ASP A 212 -5.06 12.89 40.13
CA ASP A 212 -6.22 12.11 39.68
C ASP A 212 -5.81 11.20 38.51
N LEU A 213 -5.43 9.97 38.81
CA LEU A 213 -5.01 8.97 37.83
C LEU A 213 -6.08 8.73 36.74
N THR A 214 -7.36 8.91 37.07
CA THR A 214 -8.45 8.76 36.10
C THR A 214 -8.43 9.90 35.05
N ALA A 215 -8.23 11.13 35.50
CA ALA A 215 -8.09 12.28 34.61
C ALA A 215 -6.84 12.11 33.68
N TRP A 216 -5.72 11.67 34.24
CA TRP A 216 -4.49 11.41 33.46
C TRP A 216 -4.67 10.29 32.45
N LYS A 217 -5.34 9.19 32.84
CA LYS A 217 -5.68 8.10 31.90
C LYS A 217 -6.58 8.59 30.78
N ASN A 218 -7.56 9.43 31.09
CA ASN A 218 -8.46 9.99 30.08
C ASN A 218 -7.73 10.93 29.10
N GLN A 219 -6.76 11.71 29.59
CA GLN A 219 -5.92 12.54 28.74
C GLN A 219 -5.06 11.71 27.81
N LEU A 220 -4.43 10.61 28.30
CA LEU A 220 -3.72 9.67 27.47
C LEU A 220 -4.64 9.06 26.39
N LYS A 221 -5.87 8.64 26.76
CA LYS A 221 -6.86 8.13 25.80
C LYS A 221 -7.17 9.16 24.72
N ALA A 222 -7.40 10.40 25.07
CA ALA A 222 -7.67 11.48 24.12
C ALA A 222 -6.49 11.73 23.19
N GLY A 223 -5.27 11.76 23.71
CA GLY A 223 -4.04 11.92 22.93
C GLY A 223 -3.78 10.74 22.00
N ALA A 224 -4.02 9.53 22.45
CA ALA A 224 -3.89 8.32 21.65
C ALA A 224 -4.94 8.27 20.51
N ALA A 225 -6.20 8.55 20.83
CA ALA A 225 -7.28 8.63 19.84
C ALA A 225 -7.05 9.73 18.78
N ALA A 226 -6.36 10.82 19.17
CA ALA A 226 -5.96 11.89 18.25
C ALA A 226 -4.67 11.57 17.45
N GLY A 227 -4.05 10.40 17.64
CA GLY A 227 -2.82 10.00 16.98
C GLY A 227 -1.58 10.81 17.39
N LYS A 228 -1.61 11.46 18.56
CA LYS A 228 -0.49 12.23 19.11
C LYS A 228 0.46 11.37 19.96
N TRP A 229 -0.11 10.44 20.72
CA TRP A 229 0.62 9.53 21.61
C TRP A 229 0.35 8.09 21.22
N PHE A 230 1.34 7.21 21.39
CA PHE A 230 1.33 5.85 20.90
C PHE A 230 1.50 4.87 22.06
N PRO A 231 0.39 4.35 22.63
CA PRO A 231 0.47 3.37 23.69
C PRO A 231 1.21 2.11 23.25
N LEU A 232 2.08 1.57 24.13
CA LEU A 232 2.79 0.31 23.91
C LEU A 232 2.38 -0.70 24.97
N VAL A 233 2.04 -1.91 24.50
CA VAL A 233 1.69 -3.07 25.33
C VAL A 233 2.58 -4.26 25.00
N TYR A 234 2.79 -5.17 25.98
CA TYR A 234 3.70 -6.30 25.88
C TYR A 234 2.95 -7.62 25.80
N GLY A 235 3.52 -8.61 25.09
CA GLY A 235 2.95 -9.94 25.08
C GLY A 235 3.78 -11.05 24.45
N VAL A 236 3.19 -12.24 24.48
CA VAL A 236 3.67 -13.45 23.83
C VAL A 236 2.49 -14.08 23.10
N ALA A 237 2.29 -13.69 21.88
CA ALA A 237 1.14 -14.15 21.09
C ALA A 237 1.07 -15.69 21.01
N ALA A 238 2.20 -16.38 20.84
CA ALA A 238 2.25 -17.84 20.76
C ALA A 238 1.72 -18.57 22.02
N LYS A 239 1.61 -17.86 23.16
CA LYS A 239 1.08 -18.39 24.42
C LYS A 239 -0.24 -17.71 24.84
N GLY A 240 -0.78 -16.82 24.02
CA GLY A 240 -1.96 -16.01 24.37
C GLY A 240 -1.72 -14.94 25.44
N LEU A 241 -0.48 -14.80 25.94
CA LEU A 241 -0.16 -13.82 26.98
C LEU A 241 -0.18 -12.41 26.43
N GLY A 242 -0.92 -11.51 27.09
CA GLY A 242 -1.03 -10.10 26.69
C GLY A 242 -2.13 -9.83 25.64
N ILE A 243 -2.82 -10.85 25.10
CA ILE A 243 -3.85 -10.67 24.07
C ILE A 243 -5.10 -10.01 24.63
N THR A 244 -5.60 -10.43 25.79
CA THR A 244 -6.72 -9.77 26.47
C THR A 244 -6.40 -8.30 26.74
N GLN A 245 -5.19 -8.00 27.22
CA GLN A 245 -4.71 -6.63 27.46
C GLN A 245 -4.61 -5.81 26.16
N LEU A 246 -4.20 -6.44 25.04
CA LEU A 246 -4.19 -5.81 23.72
C LEU A 246 -5.62 -5.45 23.29
N LEU A 247 -6.59 -6.36 23.41
CA LEU A 247 -8.00 -6.13 23.13
C LEU A 247 -8.59 -5.00 23.99
N ASP A 248 -8.24 -4.98 25.27
CA ASP A 248 -8.64 -3.92 26.20
C ASP A 248 -8.04 -2.57 25.79
N ALA A 249 -6.76 -2.54 25.42
CA ALA A 249 -6.08 -1.34 24.94
C ALA A 249 -6.69 -0.81 23.64
N MET A 250 -7.05 -1.70 22.70
CA MET A 250 -7.74 -1.31 21.47
C MET A 250 -9.07 -0.60 21.77
N THR A 251 -9.87 -1.14 22.71
CA THR A 251 -11.14 -0.50 23.09
C THR A 251 -10.96 0.75 23.95
N ASP A 252 -9.87 0.85 24.69
CA ASP A 252 -9.58 1.99 25.57
C ASP A 252 -8.98 3.19 24.83
N TYR A 253 -8.08 2.97 23.89
CA TYR A 253 -7.24 4.01 23.28
C TYR A 253 -7.65 4.38 21.85
N PHE A 254 -8.39 3.54 21.15
CA PHE A 254 -8.76 3.82 19.78
C PHE A 254 -10.05 4.67 19.67
N PRO A 255 -10.12 5.59 18.69
CA PRO A 255 -11.33 6.33 18.41
C PRO A 255 -12.44 5.39 17.91
N ARG A 256 -13.67 5.79 18.08
CA ARG A 256 -14.82 5.11 17.48
C ARG A 256 -14.96 5.53 16.03
N ALA A 257 -15.33 4.59 15.17
CA ALA A 257 -15.65 4.87 13.77
C ALA A 257 -16.80 5.88 13.72
N CYS A 258 -16.54 7.00 13.08
CA CYS A 258 -17.52 8.08 12.96
C CYS A 258 -18.15 8.10 11.57
N GLY A 259 -19.42 8.51 11.49
CA GLY A 259 -20.12 8.73 10.23
C GLY A 259 -21.57 9.08 10.49
N SER A 260 -22.17 9.92 9.62
CA SER A 260 -23.58 10.26 9.71
C SER A 260 -24.39 9.39 8.78
N LEU A 261 -25.47 8.79 9.29
CA LEU A 261 -26.40 7.98 8.51
C LEU A 261 -27.31 8.83 7.60
N GLU A 262 -27.45 10.11 7.90
CA GLU A 262 -28.35 11.04 7.19
C GLU A 262 -27.68 11.73 6.00
N LEU A 263 -26.35 11.73 5.96
CA LEU A 263 -25.59 12.33 4.87
C LEU A 263 -25.64 11.46 3.61
N PRO A 264 -25.33 12.03 2.42
CA PRO A 264 -25.21 11.25 1.19
C PRO A 264 -24.21 10.09 1.34
N VAL A 265 -24.48 9.00 0.63
CA VAL A 265 -23.57 7.84 0.57
C VAL A 265 -22.18 8.30 0.14
N SER A 266 -21.17 7.95 0.95
CA SER A 266 -19.77 8.12 0.63
C SER A 266 -19.00 6.89 1.09
N GLY A 267 -18.53 6.10 0.16
CA GLY A 267 -17.82 4.84 0.42
C GLY A 267 -16.80 4.49 -0.64
N ILE A 268 -15.93 3.56 -0.33
CA ILE A 268 -14.87 3.10 -1.24
C ILE A 268 -14.87 1.58 -1.35
N VAL A 269 -14.64 1.09 -2.57
CA VAL A 269 -14.35 -0.32 -2.84
C VAL A 269 -12.86 -0.54 -2.66
N TYR A 270 -12.44 -1.29 -1.65
CA TYR A 270 -11.03 -1.48 -1.35
C TYR A 270 -10.50 -2.86 -1.71
N ASN A 271 -11.39 -3.85 -1.86
CA ASN A 271 -11.01 -5.18 -2.28
C ASN A 271 -12.11 -5.80 -3.13
N ILE A 272 -11.73 -6.67 -4.06
CA ILE A 272 -12.65 -7.44 -4.88
C ILE A 272 -12.22 -8.91 -4.82
N GLN A 273 -13.19 -9.80 -4.63
CA GLN A 273 -13.02 -11.24 -4.72
C GLN A 273 -14.14 -11.82 -5.58
N ARG A 274 -14.02 -13.07 -5.97
CA ARG A 274 -15.08 -13.77 -6.70
C ARG A 274 -15.57 -14.97 -5.92
N ASP A 275 -16.86 -15.05 -5.79
CA ASP A 275 -17.57 -16.23 -5.30
C ASP A 275 -18.09 -17.03 -6.49
N LYS A 276 -17.94 -18.37 -6.45
CA LYS A 276 -18.38 -19.27 -7.55
C LYS A 276 -19.88 -19.23 -7.80
N SER A 277 -20.67 -18.93 -6.78
CA SER A 277 -22.14 -18.95 -6.83
C SER A 277 -22.76 -17.56 -7.00
N MET A 278 -22.16 -16.55 -6.37
CA MET A 278 -22.72 -15.18 -6.28
C MET A 278 -21.97 -14.15 -7.13
N GLY A 279 -20.89 -14.55 -7.77
CA GLY A 279 -20.10 -13.69 -8.66
C GLY A 279 -19.18 -12.73 -7.92
N ARG A 280 -19.12 -11.46 -8.36
CA ARG A 280 -18.20 -10.46 -7.82
C ARG A 280 -18.61 -9.99 -6.44
N MET A 281 -17.68 -10.07 -5.49
CA MET A 281 -17.77 -9.63 -4.10
C MET A 281 -16.99 -8.31 -3.98
N ALA A 282 -17.70 -7.19 -3.83
CA ALA A 282 -17.06 -5.89 -3.59
C ALA A 282 -16.98 -5.62 -2.08
N PHE A 283 -15.80 -5.53 -1.52
CA PHE A 283 -15.57 -5.14 -0.14
C PHE A 283 -15.61 -3.61 -0.05
N VAL A 284 -16.58 -3.08 0.68
CA VAL A 284 -16.87 -1.65 0.75
C VAL A 284 -16.73 -1.16 2.18
N ARG A 285 -15.96 -0.08 2.36
CA ARG A 285 -15.98 0.76 3.55
C ARG A 285 -16.93 1.92 3.30
N LEU A 286 -17.90 2.12 4.18
CA LEU A 286 -18.83 3.25 4.12
C LEU A 286 -18.44 4.29 5.19
N TYR A 287 -18.18 5.52 4.75
CA TYR A 287 -17.84 6.62 5.64
C TYR A 287 -19.07 7.46 6.03
N GLN A 288 -20.02 7.61 5.11
CA GLN A 288 -21.27 8.36 5.34
C GLN A 288 -22.44 7.69 4.65
N GLY A 289 -23.64 7.92 5.17
CA GLY A 289 -24.88 7.42 4.61
C GLY A 289 -25.20 5.99 4.99
N THR A 290 -26.14 5.41 4.25
CA THR A 290 -26.56 4.00 4.40
C THR A 290 -26.84 3.42 3.02
N ILE A 291 -26.38 2.20 2.76
CA ILE A 291 -26.72 1.41 1.57
C ILE A 291 -27.54 0.21 2.04
N ARG A 292 -28.65 -0.08 1.37
CA ARG A 292 -29.53 -1.22 1.67
C ARG A 292 -29.58 -2.21 0.52
N ASN A 293 -29.99 -3.42 0.83
CA ASN A 293 -30.30 -4.41 -0.21
C ASN A 293 -31.32 -3.82 -1.21
N ARG A 294 -31.04 -4.01 -2.50
CA ARG A 294 -31.81 -3.52 -3.66
C ARG A 294 -31.67 -2.02 -3.95
N ASP A 295 -30.88 -1.26 -3.20
CA ASP A 295 -30.59 0.13 -3.53
C ASP A 295 -29.83 0.24 -4.85
N THR A 296 -30.00 1.40 -5.50
CA THR A 296 -29.19 1.81 -6.64
C THR A 296 -28.18 2.85 -6.12
N VAL A 297 -26.91 2.59 -6.32
CA VAL A 297 -25.80 3.43 -5.85
C VAL A 297 -25.03 3.97 -7.05
N MET A 298 -24.70 5.26 -7.02
CA MET A 298 -23.85 5.89 -8.01
C MET A 298 -22.39 5.50 -7.79
N ASN A 299 -21.73 4.95 -8.81
CA ASN A 299 -20.28 4.84 -8.87
C ASN A 299 -19.75 6.15 -9.44
N TYR A 300 -19.25 7.02 -8.57
CA TYR A 300 -18.74 8.35 -8.91
C TYR A 300 -17.53 8.29 -9.87
N THR A 301 -16.63 7.32 -9.64
CA THR A 301 -15.39 7.18 -10.40
C THR A 301 -15.66 6.83 -11.87
N GLN A 302 -16.66 5.98 -12.13
CA GLN A 302 -16.99 5.50 -13.46
C GLN A 302 -18.19 6.23 -14.08
N ASP A 303 -18.87 7.11 -13.33
CA ASP A 303 -20.09 7.81 -13.73
C ASP A 303 -21.22 6.84 -14.19
N VAL A 304 -21.42 5.75 -13.42
CA VAL A 304 -22.45 4.74 -13.71
C VAL A 304 -23.22 4.36 -12.45
N GLN A 305 -24.49 3.98 -12.64
CA GLN A 305 -25.30 3.46 -11.55
C GLN A 305 -25.19 1.96 -11.43
N GLY A 306 -24.97 1.45 -10.22
CA GLY A 306 -24.93 0.03 -9.88
C GLY A 306 -26.08 -0.37 -8.97
N LYS A 307 -26.67 -1.54 -9.17
CA LYS A 307 -27.73 -2.07 -8.31
C LYS A 307 -27.15 -3.04 -7.31
N VAL A 308 -27.31 -2.75 -6.03
CA VAL A 308 -26.94 -3.65 -4.94
C VAL A 308 -27.96 -4.79 -4.86
N THR A 309 -27.51 -6.02 -4.89
CA THR A 309 -28.42 -7.19 -4.73
C THR A 309 -28.48 -7.64 -3.30
N GLN A 310 -27.34 -7.77 -2.63
CA GLN A 310 -27.24 -8.23 -1.26
C GLN A 310 -26.01 -7.63 -0.56
N ILE A 311 -26.13 -7.44 0.76
CA ILE A 311 -25.05 -6.95 1.62
C ILE A 311 -24.78 -8.00 2.69
N ARG A 312 -23.54 -8.46 2.80
CA ARG A 312 -23.14 -9.49 3.76
C ARG A 312 -21.94 -9.09 4.57
N LYS A 313 -21.89 -9.51 5.81
CA LYS A 313 -20.66 -9.51 6.63
C LYS A 313 -19.94 -10.84 6.52
N VAL A 314 -18.61 -10.76 6.50
CA VAL A 314 -17.77 -11.96 6.56
C VAL A 314 -17.50 -12.27 8.02
N GLU A 315 -17.97 -13.41 8.45
CA GLU A 315 -17.86 -13.85 9.83
C GLU A 315 -17.29 -15.28 9.90
N GLY A 316 -16.00 -15.40 10.29
CA GLY A 316 -15.35 -16.71 10.50
C GLY A 316 -15.43 -17.66 9.30
N GLY A 317 -15.22 -17.15 8.09
CA GLY A 317 -15.33 -17.92 6.84
C GLY A 317 -16.77 -18.15 6.36
N ARG A 318 -17.78 -17.64 7.07
CA ARG A 318 -19.18 -17.61 6.65
C ARG A 318 -19.60 -16.19 6.33
N THR A 319 -20.58 -16.04 5.46
CA THR A 319 -21.17 -14.75 5.13
C THR A 319 -22.60 -14.69 5.64
N GLU A 320 -22.95 -13.65 6.42
CA GLU A 320 -24.30 -13.43 6.93
C GLU A 320 -24.91 -12.20 6.24
N ASP A 321 -26.19 -12.31 5.82
CA ASP A 321 -26.92 -11.18 5.23
C ASP A 321 -27.31 -10.20 6.34
N VAL A 322 -26.79 -8.97 6.22
CA VAL A 322 -27.06 -7.90 7.20
C VAL A 322 -28.08 -6.89 6.68
N GLY A 323 -28.51 -7.01 5.43
CA GLY A 323 -29.54 -6.15 4.82
C GLY A 323 -29.16 -4.72 4.55
N ALA A 324 -28.24 -4.13 5.32
CA ALA A 324 -27.75 -2.77 5.15
C ALA A 324 -26.28 -2.62 5.56
N LEU A 325 -25.58 -1.69 4.90
CA LEU A 325 -24.26 -1.19 5.27
C LEU A 325 -24.41 0.25 5.74
N GLU A 326 -24.01 0.53 6.96
CA GLU A 326 -24.13 1.83 7.61
C GLU A 326 -22.79 2.57 7.65
N ALA A 327 -22.83 3.91 7.77
CA ALA A 327 -21.66 4.74 7.98
C ALA A 327 -20.79 4.20 9.14
N GLY A 328 -19.47 4.17 8.92
CA GLY A 328 -18.52 3.65 9.89
C GLY A 328 -18.25 2.14 9.76
N ASP A 329 -18.93 1.41 8.87
CA ASP A 329 -18.85 -0.06 8.80
C ASP A 329 -18.20 -0.55 7.50
N ILE A 330 -17.82 -1.83 7.50
CA ILE A 330 -17.24 -2.58 6.37
C ILE A 330 -18.13 -3.79 6.08
N ALA A 331 -18.49 -3.99 4.81
CA ALA A 331 -19.24 -5.17 4.39
C ALA A 331 -18.90 -5.58 2.95
N VAL A 332 -19.37 -6.78 2.58
CA VAL A 332 -19.33 -7.26 1.19
C VAL A 332 -20.64 -6.89 0.51
N VAL A 333 -20.54 -6.21 -0.62
CA VAL A 333 -21.67 -5.77 -1.45
C VAL A 333 -21.67 -6.57 -2.75
N TYR A 334 -22.81 -7.21 -3.04
CA TYR A 334 -23.05 -7.97 -4.26
C TYR A 334 -23.94 -7.19 -5.24
N GLY A 335 -23.81 -7.50 -6.53
CA GLY A 335 -24.60 -6.91 -7.61
C GLY A 335 -23.90 -5.79 -8.38
N LEU A 336 -22.81 -5.27 -7.87
CA LEU A 336 -21.98 -4.24 -8.52
C LEU A 336 -21.02 -4.89 -9.55
N SER A 337 -21.54 -5.31 -10.70
CA SER A 337 -20.79 -6.15 -11.66
C SER A 337 -19.58 -5.46 -12.31
N GLY A 338 -19.64 -4.13 -12.51
CA GLY A 338 -18.59 -3.35 -13.18
C GLY A 338 -17.63 -2.63 -12.23
N VAL A 339 -17.80 -2.78 -10.91
CA VAL A 339 -17.01 -2.06 -9.91
C VAL A 339 -15.55 -2.50 -9.91
N ARG A 340 -14.64 -1.56 -9.65
CA ARG A 340 -13.19 -1.78 -9.55
C ARG A 340 -12.67 -1.38 -8.17
N ILE A 341 -11.51 -1.88 -7.80
CA ILE A 341 -10.80 -1.43 -6.60
C ILE A 341 -10.47 0.06 -6.76
N GLY A 342 -10.75 0.83 -5.70
CA GLY A 342 -10.59 2.29 -5.70
C GLY A 342 -11.83 3.06 -6.15
N ASP A 343 -12.87 2.38 -6.65
CA ASP A 343 -14.12 3.06 -7.02
C ASP A 343 -14.80 3.68 -5.81
N VAL A 344 -15.24 4.91 -6.00
CA VAL A 344 -15.99 5.70 -5.01
C VAL A 344 -17.48 5.51 -5.23
N LEU A 345 -18.19 5.06 -4.23
CA LEU A 345 -19.64 4.89 -4.23
C LEU A 345 -20.29 6.12 -3.56
N GLY A 346 -21.16 6.79 -4.30
CA GLY A 346 -21.81 8.03 -3.87
C GLY A 346 -20.94 9.27 -4.09
N VAL A 347 -20.67 10.07 -3.05
CA VAL A 347 -19.88 11.31 -3.13
C VAL A 347 -18.45 11.11 -2.56
N PRO A 348 -17.43 11.80 -3.10
CA PRO A 348 -16.04 11.58 -2.68
C PRO A 348 -15.65 12.30 -1.38
N ASP A 349 -16.50 13.15 -0.82
CA ASP A 349 -16.15 14.16 0.20
C ASP A 349 -15.56 13.59 1.51
N ALA A 350 -15.94 12.37 1.88
CA ALA A 350 -15.46 11.71 3.10
C ALA A 350 -14.33 10.68 2.87
N ILE A 351 -13.89 10.50 1.63
CA ILE A 351 -12.88 9.48 1.31
C ILE A 351 -11.48 9.96 1.71
N PRO A 352 -10.72 9.20 2.54
CA PRO A 352 -9.36 9.55 2.90
C PRO A 352 -8.42 9.59 1.69
N GLN A 353 -7.36 10.39 1.81
CA GLN A 353 -6.30 10.43 0.80
C GLN A 353 -5.60 9.08 0.68
N GLU A 354 -5.07 8.81 -0.52
CA GLU A 354 -4.32 7.59 -0.81
C GLU A 354 -2.86 7.71 -0.34
N ALA A 355 -2.38 6.66 0.34
CA ALA A 355 -0.95 6.51 0.60
C ALA A 355 -0.38 5.57 -0.48
N LYS A 356 0.37 6.10 -1.43
CA LYS A 356 1.04 5.27 -2.43
C LYS A 356 2.29 4.64 -1.81
N LEU A 357 2.22 3.35 -1.52
CA LEU A 357 3.30 2.54 -0.96
C LEU A 357 3.85 1.54 -1.98
N ALA A 358 2.96 0.98 -2.78
CA ALA A 358 3.27 -0.09 -3.69
C ALA A 358 3.57 0.46 -5.09
N VAL A 359 4.76 0.13 -5.60
CA VAL A 359 5.18 0.44 -6.97
C VAL A 359 5.71 -0.83 -7.60
N PRO A 360 5.07 -1.38 -8.65
CA PRO A 360 5.61 -2.52 -9.37
C PRO A 360 6.94 -2.15 -10.02
N LEU A 361 7.96 -2.95 -9.79
CA LEU A 361 9.32 -2.69 -10.25
C LEU A 361 9.78 -3.64 -11.35
N LEU A 362 9.03 -4.71 -11.58
CA LEU A 362 9.35 -5.76 -12.54
C LEU A 362 8.21 -5.91 -13.55
N THR A 363 8.57 -6.18 -14.79
CA THR A 363 7.64 -6.64 -15.83
C THR A 363 8.03 -8.04 -16.27
N VAL A 364 7.04 -8.88 -16.50
CA VAL A 364 7.24 -10.30 -16.84
C VAL A 364 6.34 -10.67 -18.00
N ARG A 365 6.90 -11.43 -18.96
CA ARG A 365 6.12 -12.03 -20.03
C ARG A 365 5.53 -13.37 -19.55
N VAL A 366 4.27 -13.58 -19.85
CA VAL A 366 3.56 -14.84 -19.56
C VAL A 366 3.64 -15.76 -20.78
N HIS A 367 4.00 -17.01 -20.56
CA HIS A 367 4.03 -18.06 -21.59
C HIS A 367 3.04 -19.17 -21.22
N TRP A 368 2.36 -19.71 -22.22
CA TRP A 368 1.45 -20.86 -22.08
C TRP A 368 1.58 -21.81 -23.27
N ASP A 369 1.07 -23.03 -23.11
CA ASP A 369 1.07 -24.02 -24.17
C ASP A 369 0.17 -23.55 -25.33
N ALA A 370 0.61 -23.76 -26.58
CA ALA A 370 -0.14 -23.39 -27.77
C ALA A 370 -1.51 -24.11 -27.91
N ALA A 371 -1.73 -25.19 -27.16
CA ALA A 371 -3.00 -25.88 -27.10
C ALA A 371 -4.06 -25.18 -26.22
N VAL A 372 -3.64 -24.22 -25.38
CA VAL A 372 -4.55 -23.45 -24.52
C VAL A 372 -5.05 -22.24 -25.29
N ASP A 373 -6.36 -21.97 -25.20
CA ASP A 373 -6.96 -20.78 -25.83
C ASP A 373 -6.41 -19.50 -25.19
N GLU A 374 -5.82 -18.63 -26.01
CA GLU A 374 -5.29 -17.34 -25.57
C GLU A 374 -6.35 -16.47 -24.88
N HIS A 375 -7.63 -16.57 -25.30
CA HIS A 375 -8.72 -15.82 -24.67
C HIS A 375 -9.00 -16.26 -23.24
N GLU A 376 -8.82 -17.55 -22.92
CA GLU A 376 -8.94 -18.06 -21.54
C GLU A 376 -7.82 -17.49 -20.66
N VAL A 377 -6.58 -17.49 -21.17
CA VAL A 377 -5.42 -16.93 -20.44
C VAL A 377 -5.61 -15.44 -20.21
N ILE A 378 -5.92 -14.68 -21.28
CA ILE A 378 -6.13 -13.23 -21.19
C ILE A 378 -7.28 -12.93 -20.22
N GLY A 379 -8.39 -13.66 -20.32
CA GLY A 379 -9.54 -13.50 -19.43
C GLY A 379 -9.20 -13.73 -17.98
N ALA A 380 -8.42 -14.79 -17.67
CA ALA A 380 -7.97 -15.08 -16.31
C ALA A 380 -7.09 -13.95 -15.74
N PHE A 381 -6.14 -13.44 -16.53
CA PHE A 381 -5.29 -12.33 -16.08
C PHE A 381 -6.03 -11.01 -15.97
N GLN A 382 -7.04 -10.74 -16.80
CA GLN A 382 -7.92 -9.58 -16.64
C GLN A 382 -8.72 -9.67 -15.33
N GLU A 383 -9.21 -10.85 -14.99
CA GLU A 383 -9.88 -11.07 -13.70
C GLU A 383 -8.95 -10.87 -12.51
N LEU A 384 -7.70 -11.35 -12.60
CA LEU A 384 -6.69 -11.13 -11.57
C LEU A 384 -6.30 -9.64 -11.47
N ALA A 385 -6.26 -8.92 -12.58
CA ALA A 385 -6.04 -7.48 -12.58
C ALA A 385 -7.22 -6.68 -11.97
N ASP A 386 -8.45 -7.19 -12.03
CA ASP A 386 -9.57 -6.62 -11.28
C ASP A 386 -9.38 -6.78 -9.75
N GLU A 387 -8.72 -7.87 -9.31
CA GLU A 387 -8.39 -8.15 -7.90
C GLU A 387 -7.10 -7.46 -7.44
N ASP A 388 -6.14 -7.22 -8.35
CA ASP A 388 -4.91 -6.45 -8.12
C ASP A 388 -4.58 -5.54 -9.31
N PRO A 389 -5.04 -4.27 -9.29
CA PRO A 389 -4.81 -3.33 -10.39
C PRO A 389 -3.33 -3.06 -10.71
N LEU A 390 -2.42 -3.26 -9.74
CA LEU A 390 -0.99 -3.07 -9.95
C LEU A 390 -0.35 -4.17 -10.82
N LEU A 391 -1.06 -5.27 -11.04
CA LEU A 391 -0.66 -6.31 -11.99
C LEU A 391 -0.56 -5.78 -13.43
N ASP A 392 -1.28 -4.69 -13.74
CA ASP A 392 -1.24 -3.95 -15.02
C ASP A 392 -1.06 -4.87 -16.24
N THR A 393 -2.04 -5.74 -16.42
CA THR A 393 -2.05 -6.77 -17.46
C THR A 393 -2.14 -6.13 -18.85
N GLN A 394 -1.19 -6.42 -19.72
CA GLN A 394 -1.10 -5.82 -21.04
C GLN A 394 -1.02 -6.90 -22.13
N TRP A 395 -2.06 -6.99 -22.94
CA TRP A 395 -2.09 -7.84 -24.11
C TRP A 395 -1.54 -7.09 -25.33
N LEU A 396 -0.45 -7.59 -25.92
CA LEU A 396 0.17 -7.06 -27.14
C LEU A 396 -0.34 -7.87 -28.33
N GLN A 397 -1.35 -7.36 -29.01
CA GLN A 397 -2.08 -8.10 -30.05
C GLN A 397 -1.19 -8.45 -31.26
N ASP A 398 -0.33 -7.53 -31.69
CA ASP A 398 0.56 -7.73 -32.86
C ASP A 398 1.64 -8.78 -32.58
N GLU A 399 2.10 -8.88 -31.36
CA GLU A 399 3.19 -9.77 -30.90
C GLU A 399 2.62 -11.06 -30.31
N ARG A 400 1.31 -11.09 -30.02
CA ARG A 400 0.63 -12.18 -29.28
C ARG A 400 1.32 -12.48 -27.96
N GLU A 401 1.66 -11.44 -27.21
CA GLU A 401 2.34 -11.51 -25.94
C GLU A 401 1.51 -10.90 -24.82
N LEU A 402 1.48 -11.60 -23.69
CA LEU A 402 0.88 -11.12 -22.45
C LEU A 402 1.98 -10.69 -21.48
N HIS A 403 1.96 -9.44 -21.07
CA HIS A 403 2.88 -8.88 -20.09
C HIS A 403 2.14 -8.46 -18.84
N ILE A 404 2.75 -8.70 -17.68
CA ILE A 404 2.25 -8.28 -16.38
C ILE A 404 3.33 -7.52 -15.62
N LYS A 405 2.91 -6.64 -14.69
CA LYS A 405 3.82 -6.03 -13.72
C LYS A 405 3.71 -6.76 -12.40
N VAL A 406 4.84 -6.91 -11.70
CA VAL A 406 4.90 -7.56 -10.40
C VAL A 406 5.81 -6.81 -9.44
N MET A 407 5.57 -6.99 -8.15
CA MET A 407 6.39 -6.40 -7.08
C MET A 407 7.66 -7.22 -6.86
N GLY A 408 7.54 -8.55 -6.91
CA GLY A 408 8.65 -9.46 -6.66
C GLY A 408 8.36 -10.90 -7.07
N PRO A 409 9.36 -11.79 -6.90
CA PRO A 409 9.27 -13.18 -7.37
C PRO A 409 8.23 -14.03 -6.64
N ILE A 410 7.94 -13.75 -5.36
CA ILE A 410 6.94 -14.50 -4.60
C ILE A 410 5.54 -14.28 -5.18
N GLN A 411 5.25 -13.07 -5.67
CA GLN A 411 3.98 -12.80 -6.34
C GLN A 411 3.79 -13.68 -7.58
N LEU A 412 4.85 -14.01 -8.34
CA LEU A 412 4.77 -14.91 -9.50
C LEU A 412 4.41 -16.35 -9.10
N GLU A 413 4.97 -16.85 -8.01
CA GLU A 413 4.65 -18.20 -7.51
C GLU A 413 3.19 -18.29 -7.05
N ILE A 414 2.68 -17.22 -6.42
CA ILE A 414 1.27 -17.12 -6.02
C ILE A 414 0.35 -17.09 -7.24
N LEU A 415 0.71 -16.30 -8.26
CA LEU A 415 -0.06 -16.23 -9.51
C LEU A 415 -0.12 -17.59 -10.20
N ASP A 416 0.99 -18.33 -10.25
CA ASP A 416 1.05 -19.68 -10.81
C ASP A 416 0.08 -20.61 -10.08
N SER A 417 0.16 -20.65 -8.74
CA SER A 417 -0.73 -21.47 -7.90
C SER A 417 -2.20 -21.09 -8.08
N VAL A 418 -2.53 -19.80 -8.18
CA VAL A 418 -3.91 -19.32 -8.38
C VAL A 418 -4.42 -19.69 -9.77
N LEU A 419 -3.59 -19.53 -10.80
CA LEU A 419 -3.96 -19.89 -12.17
C LEU A 419 -4.23 -21.38 -12.31
N GLU A 420 -3.40 -22.24 -11.70
CA GLU A 420 -3.64 -23.68 -11.72
C GLU A 420 -4.87 -24.07 -10.90
N SER A 421 -5.00 -23.60 -9.67
CA SER A 421 -6.08 -24.06 -8.76
C SER A 421 -7.47 -23.48 -9.10
N ARG A 422 -7.53 -22.24 -9.62
CA ARG A 422 -8.79 -21.53 -9.87
C ARG A 422 -9.28 -21.68 -11.31
N TYR A 423 -8.34 -21.65 -12.27
CA TYR A 423 -8.63 -21.64 -13.71
C TYR A 423 -8.20 -22.92 -14.43
N GLY A 424 -7.41 -23.79 -13.79
CA GLY A 424 -6.82 -24.98 -14.41
C GLY A 424 -5.76 -24.65 -15.47
N LEU A 425 -5.26 -23.43 -15.48
CA LEU A 425 -4.30 -22.93 -16.45
C LEU A 425 -2.87 -23.15 -15.96
N LYS A 426 -2.05 -23.78 -16.80
CA LYS A 426 -0.60 -23.89 -16.58
C LYS A 426 0.12 -22.87 -17.43
N VAL A 427 0.80 -21.94 -16.76
CA VAL A 427 1.61 -20.90 -17.40
C VAL A 427 3.05 -20.99 -16.91
N THR A 428 3.93 -20.36 -17.63
CA THR A 428 5.31 -20.12 -17.17
C THR A 428 5.63 -18.64 -17.32
N PHE A 429 6.43 -18.14 -16.40
CA PHE A 429 6.83 -16.74 -16.41
C PHE A 429 8.24 -16.61 -16.98
N GLY A 430 8.42 -15.69 -17.93
CA GLY A 430 9.72 -15.31 -18.44
C GLY A 430 10.60 -14.66 -17.36
N GLN A 431 11.84 -14.38 -17.68
CA GLN A 431 12.71 -13.67 -16.73
C GLN A 431 12.16 -12.27 -16.45
N PRO A 432 12.04 -11.86 -15.17
CA PRO A 432 11.64 -10.53 -14.81
C PRO A 432 12.59 -9.46 -15.36
N SER A 433 12.02 -8.42 -15.98
CA SER A 433 12.75 -7.27 -16.47
C SER A 433 12.45 -6.06 -15.58
N VAL A 434 13.48 -5.31 -15.22
CA VAL A 434 13.35 -4.12 -14.37
C VAL A 434 12.60 -3.03 -15.12
N ILE A 435 11.70 -2.33 -14.43
CA ILE A 435 10.98 -1.18 -14.96
C ILE A 435 11.82 0.07 -14.72
N TYR A 436 12.37 0.62 -15.79
CA TYR A 436 13.03 1.92 -15.79
C TYR A 436 12.03 3.05 -15.95
N ARG A 437 12.49 4.29 -15.72
CA ARG A 437 11.75 5.51 -16.01
C ARG A 437 12.64 6.49 -16.76
N GLU A 438 12.04 7.56 -17.25
CA GLU A 438 12.76 8.66 -17.91
C GLU A 438 12.45 9.99 -17.21
N THR A 439 13.40 10.92 -17.26
CA THR A 439 13.17 12.31 -16.84
C THR A 439 13.83 13.26 -17.85
N PRO A 440 13.27 14.46 -18.10
CA PRO A 440 13.90 15.41 -19.01
C PRO A 440 15.31 15.80 -18.55
N SER A 441 16.26 15.88 -19.48
CA SER A 441 17.65 16.22 -19.17
C SER A 441 17.84 17.70 -18.86
N ARG A 442 16.99 18.58 -19.41
CA ARG A 442 17.04 20.05 -19.27
C ARG A 442 15.68 20.67 -19.58
N THR A 443 15.54 21.95 -19.27
CA THR A 443 14.37 22.74 -19.65
C THR A 443 14.36 23.02 -21.16
N GLY A 444 13.18 22.96 -21.79
CA GLY A 444 12.98 23.32 -23.18
C GLY A 444 11.52 23.35 -23.57
N GLU A 445 11.27 23.52 -24.87
CA GLU A 445 9.92 23.68 -25.40
C GLU A 445 9.62 22.64 -26.48
N GLY A 446 8.37 22.13 -26.46
CA GLY A 446 7.80 21.35 -27.54
C GLY A 446 6.68 22.11 -28.23
N TYR A 447 6.61 22.01 -29.54
CA TYR A 447 5.65 22.75 -30.35
C TYR A 447 5.04 21.88 -31.44
N VAL A 448 3.75 22.09 -31.69
CA VAL A 448 3.06 21.51 -32.83
C VAL A 448 2.03 22.47 -33.40
N ALA A 449 1.98 22.53 -34.72
CA ALA A 449 0.89 23.15 -35.46
C ALA A 449 0.17 22.06 -36.28
N TYR A 450 -0.88 21.49 -35.70
CA TYR A 450 -1.67 20.46 -36.36
C TYR A 450 -2.79 21.08 -37.18
N LEU A 451 -2.53 21.29 -38.48
CA LEU A 451 -3.39 22.01 -39.40
C LEU A 451 -3.86 21.16 -40.62
N MET A 452 -3.45 19.90 -40.66
CA MET A 452 -3.77 18.97 -41.75
C MET A 452 -3.97 17.55 -41.19
N PRO A 453 -4.81 16.70 -41.84
CA PRO A 453 -5.70 16.98 -42.98
C PRO A 453 -6.90 17.83 -42.53
N LYS A 454 -7.40 18.68 -43.45
CA LYS A 454 -8.58 19.51 -43.16
C LYS A 454 -9.86 18.66 -43.05
N PRO A 455 -10.85 19.04 -42.22
CA PRO A 455 -10.80 20.16 -41.29
C PRO A 455 -10.16 19.73 -39.95
N CYS A 456 -9.05 20.29 -39.56
CA CYS A 456 -8.45 20.19 -38.24
C CYS A 456 -7.65 21.44 -37.93
N TRP A 457 -7.60 21.84 -36.68
CA TRP A 457 -6.83 22.98 -36.22
C TRP A 457 -6.52 22.88 -34.74
N ALA A 458 -5.26 22.66 -34.39
CA ALA A 458 -4.75 22.75 -33.01
C ALA A 458 -3.30 23.18 -33.02
N ILE A 459 -2.99 24.26 -32.31
CA ILE A 459 -1.63 24.72 -32.10
C ILE A 459 -1.36 24.64 -30.60
N LEU A 460 -0.27 23.98 -30.20
CA LEU A 460 0.12 23.81 -28.82
C LEU A 460 1.62 24.05 -28.67
N ARG A 461 1.98 24.74 -27.58
CA ARG A 461 3.36 24.85 -27.10
C ARG A 461 3.41 24.52 -25.63
N PHE A 462 4.31 23.61 -25.30
CA PHE A 462 4.58 23.22 -23.91
C PHE A 462 6.01 23.60 -23.52
N ARG A 463 6.18 24.11 -22.33
CA ARG A 463 7.46 24.17 -21.65
C ARG A 463 7.58 22.93 -20.78
N ILE A 464 8.68 22.20 -20.94
CA ILE A 464 9.02 21.00 -20.21
C ILE A 464 10.24 21.30 -19.34
N GLU A 465 10.13 21.04 -18.04
CA GLU A 465 11.15 21.34 -17.04
C GLU A 465 11.36 20.10 -16.17
N PRO A 466 12.62 19.67 -15.90
CA PRO A 466 12.88 18.60 -14.94
C PRO A 466 12.42 19.03 -13.55
N GLY A 467 11.77 18.10 -12.83
CA GLY A 467 11.33 18.26 -11.45
C GLY A 467 12.28 17.60 -10.45
N PRO A 468 12.08 17.81 -9.15
CA PRO A 468 12.80 17.08 -8.11
C PRO A 468 12.52 15.58 -8.18
N PRO A 469 13.47 14.71 -7.77
CA PRO A 469 13.23 13.27 -7.70
C PRO A 469 11.97 12.93 -6.88
N GLY A 470 11.11 12.07 -7.42
CA GLY A 470 9.86 11.66 -6.78
C GLY A 470 8.70 12.67 -6.88
N SER A 471 8.88 13.80 -7.58
CA SER A 471 7.82 14.80 -7.76
C SER A 471 6.72 14.38 -8.74
N GLY A 472 6.97 13.37 -9.56
CA GLY A 472 6.03 12.90 -10.58
C GLY A 472 5.76 13.95 -11.66
N LEU A 473 4.53 13.96 -12.18
CA LEU A 473 4.08 14.95 -13.17
C LEU A 473 3.36 16.11 -12.49
N VAL A 474 3.83 17.32 -12.75
CA VAL A 474 3.12 18.57 -12.44
C VAL A 474 2.66 19.21 -13.73
N TYR A 475 1.36 19.41 -13.92
CA TYR A 475 0.80 20.08 -15.10
C TYR A 475 0.19 21.43 -14.73
N GLU A 476 0.44 22.44 -15.57
CA GLU A 476 -0.10 23.79 -15.44
C GLU A 476 -0.44 24.37 -16.82
N SER A 477 -1.52 25.14 -16.92
CA SER A 477 -1.88 25.90 -18.11
C SER A 477 -1.81 27.41 -17.83
N LEU A 478 -1.05 28.15 -18.63
CA LEU A 478 -0.97 29.61 -18.62
C LEU A 478 -1.82 30.24 -19.71
N VAL A 479 -2.49 29.41 -20.52
CA VAL A 479 -3.30 29.87 -21.67
C VAL A 479 -4.65 30.38 -21.20
N ARG A 480 -5.03 31.56 -21.70
CA ARG A 480 -6.33 32.15 -21.36
C ARG A 480 -7.48 31.42 -22.05
N SER A 481 -8.65 31.42 -21.41
CA SER A 481 -9.86 30.80 -21.99
C SER A 481 -10.33 31.49 -23.27
N SER A 482 -9.89 32.74 -23.54
CA SER A 482 -10.10 33.45 -24.80
C SER A 482 -9.29 32.85 -25.95
N ASP A 483 -8.10 32.33 -25.68
CA ASP A 483 -7.17 31.85 -26.71
C ASP A 483 -7.41 30.35 -26.97
N LEU A 484 -7.73 29.60 -25.92
CA LEU A 484 -8.10 28.19 -25.96
C LEU A 484 -9.29 27.89 -25.05
N LEU A 485 -10.41 27.44 -25.59
CA LEU A 485 -11.62 27.16 -24.82
C LEU A 485 -11.38 26.11 -23.73
N PRO A 486 -12.07 26.20 -22.57
CA PRO A 486 -11.87 25.28 -21.44
C PRO A 486 -12.00 23.81 -21.80
N GLN A 487 -12.93 23.44 -22.68
CA GLN A 487 -13.10 22.06 -23.16
C GLN A 487 -11.84 21.52 -23.86
N TYR A 488 -11.11 22.34 -24.60
CA TYR A 488 -9.87 21.96 -25.26
C TYR A 488 -8.69 21.94 -24.30
N GLN A 489 -8.67 22.85 -23.32
CA GLN A 489 -7.67 22.81 -22.25
C GLN A 489 -7.82 21.53 -21.40
N ASN A 490 -9.06 21.13 -21.07
CA ASN A 490 -9.34 19.91 -20.33
C ASN A 490 -8.92 18.65 -21.13
N GLU A 491 -9.21 18.63 -22.45
CA GLU A 491 -8.76 17.51 -23.29
C GLU A 491 -7.22 17.46 -23.36
N THR A 492 -6.56 18.61 -23.51
CA THR A 492 -5.09 18.70 -23.48
C THR A 492 -4.55 18.19 -22.16
N ALA A 493 -5.08 18.64 -21.01
CA ALA A 493 -4.66 18.20 -19.69
C ALA A 493 -4.80 16.68 -19.51
N ARG A 494 -5.89 16.10 -20.00
CA ARG A 494 -6.14 14.65 -19.96
C ARG A 494 -5.11 13.87 -20.77
N ARG A 495 -4.63 14.44 -21.91
CA ARG A 495 -3.69 13.77 -22.82
C ARG A 495 -2.23 13.88 -22.41
N VAL A 496 -1.86 14.82 -21.54
CA VAL A 496 -0.47 14.97 -21.09
C VAL A 496 0.04 13.72 -20.36
N PRO A 497 -0.64 13.14 -19.35
CA PRO A 497 -0.20 11.89 -18.74
C PRO A 497 -0.10 10.74 -19.74
N GLU A 498 -1.07 10.60 -20.66
CA GLU A 498 -1.06 9.56 -21.69
C GLU A 498 0.18 9.68 -22.61
N ALA A 499 0.56 10.90 -22.98
CA ALA A 499 1.72 11.16 -23.83
C ALA A 499 3.05 10.82 -23.12
N LEU A 500 3.09 10.92 -21.79
CA LEU A 500 4.27 10.64 -20.97
C LEU A 500 4.44 9.16 -20.58
N MET A 501 3.47 8.30 -20.90
CA MET A 501 3.58 6.86 -20.62
C MET A 501 4.75 6.20 -21.37
N GLN A 502 5.26 6.80 -22.43
CA GLN A 502 6.40 6.30 -23.21
C GLN A 502 7.25 7.48 -23.70
N GLY A 503 8.44 7.63 -23.13
CA GLY A 503 9.44 8.63 -23.52
C GLY A 503 10.27 8.24 -24.74
N LEU A 504 11.48 8.74 -24.81
CA LEU A 504 12.39 8.50 -25.95
C LEU A 504 12.94 7.07 -25.97
N TYR A 505 13.16 6.47 -24.80
CA TYR A 505 13.62 5.08 -24.65
C TYR A 505 12.47 4.09 -24.41
N GLY A 506 11.20 4.56 -24.53
CA GLY A 506 10.01 3.73 -24.39
C GLY A 506 9.53 3.54 -22.93
N TRP A 507 10.16 4.20 -21.97
CA TRP A 507 9.76 4.16 -20.56
C TRP A 507 8.87 5.34 -20.17
N GLU A 508 8.14 5.23 -19.06
CA GLU A 508 7.33 6.33 -18.52
C GLU A 508 8.22 7.52 -18.15
N VAL A 509 7.81 8.73 -18.54
CA VAL A 509 8.50 9.98 -18.19
C VAL A 509 7.92 10.55 -16.91
N THR A 510 8.75 10.80 -15.92
CA THR A 510 8.38 11.27 -14.59
C THR A 510 9.28 12.41 -14.12
N ASP A 511 8.98 12.96 -12.95
CA ASP A 511 9.76 14.03 -12.30
C ASP A 511 9.95 15.22 -13.22
N LEU A 512 8.80 15.77 -13.68
CA LEU A 512 8.79 16.91 -14.58
C LEU A 512 7.59 17.83 -14.34
N LYS A 513 7.80 19.10 -14.69
CA LYS A 513 6.72 20.07 -14.84
C LYS A 513 6.45 20.31 -16.33
N VAL A 514 5.20 20.17 -16.73
CA VAL A 514 4.71 20.47 -18.09
C VAL A 514 3.79 21.69 -18.02
N THR A 515 4.18 22.80 -18.63
CA THR A 515 3.39 24.02 -18.66
C THR A 515 2.89 24.28 -20.09
N LEU A 516 1.59 24.35 -20.28
CA LEU A 516 0.98 24.80 -21.53
C LEU A 516 1.14 26.32 -21.62
N THR A 517 2.00 26.79 -22.53
CA THR A 517 2.35 28.23 -22.69
C THR A 517 1.61 28.88 -23.84
N GLU A 518 1.25 28.11 -24.87
CA GLU A 518 0.48 28.60 -26.03
C GLU A 518 -0.52 27.53 -26.44
N GLY A 519 -1.76 27.95 -26.72
CA GLY A 519 -2.81 27.10 -27.25
C GLY A 519 -3.72 27.92 -28.17
N GLN A 520 -4.01 27.41 -29.35
CA GLN A 520 -4.90 28.08 -30.32
C GLN A 520 -5.89 27.08 -30.92
N HIS A 521 -7.09 27.56 -31.17
CA HIS A 521 -8.14 26.82 -31.85
C HIS A 521 -8.79 27.67 -32.92
N HIS A 522 -9.47 27.03 -33.89
CA HIS A 522 -10.24 27.70 -34.91
C HIS A 522 -11.73 27.42 -34.72
N VAL A 523 -12.56 28.45 -34.75
CA VAL A 523 -14.00 28.40 -34.43
C VAL A 523 -14.76 27.33 -35.23
N TRP A 524 -14.40 27.13 -36.50
CA TRP A 524 -15.11 26.23 -37.41
C TRP A 524 -14.41 24.89 -37.69
N HIS A 525 -13.10 24.79 -37.40
CA HIS A 525 -12.29 23.64 -37.82
C HIS A 525 -11.71 22.82 -36.68
N THR A 526 -11.88 23.25 -35.44
CA THR A 526 -11.32 22.56 -34.27
C THR A 526 -12.33 21.61 -33.66
N HIS A 527 -11.88 20.40 -33.37
CA HIS A 527 -12.60 19.39 -32.62
C HIS A 527 -11.75 18.90 -31.42
N PRO A 528 -12.33 18.37 -30.35
CA PRO A 528 -11.55 17.82 -29.20
C PRO A 528 -10.52 16.77 -29.62
N LEU A 529 -10.81 15.95 -30.65
CA LEU A 529 -9.88 14.96 -31.20
C LEU A 529 -8.60 15.61 -31.75
N ASP A 530 -8.62 16.86 -32.19
CA ASP A 530 -7.42 17.52 -32.70
C ASP A 530 -6.39 17.73 -31.58
N PHE A 531 -6.85 18.00 -30.37
CA PHE A 531 -5.97 18.10 -29.16
C PHE A 531 -5.51 16.73 -28.68
N ALA A 532 -6.31 15.67 -28.87
CA ALA A 532 -5.88 14.30 -28.61
C ALA A 532 -4.72 13.86 -29.53
N VAL A 533 -4.67 14.41 -30.76
CA VAL A 533 -3.56 14.19 -31.72
C VAL A 533 -2.38 15.12 -31.40
N ALA A 534 -2.65 16.42 -31.23
CA ALA A 534 -1.62 17.45 -31.12
C ALA A 534 -0.80 17.33 -29.80
N THR A 535 -1.45 16.99 -28.68
CA THR A 535 -0.76 16.96 -27.38
C THR A 535 0.40 15.96 -27.34
N PRO A 536 0.25 14.68 -27.69
CA PRO A 536 1.38 13.76 -27.70
C PRO A 536 2.49 14.16 -28.68
N MET A 537 2.13 14.75 -29.82
CA MET A 537 3.12 15.22 -30.79
C MET A 537 3.95 16.38 -30.24
N ALA A 538 3.33 17.35 -29.58
CA ALA A 538 4.03 18.49 -28.97
C ALA A 538 4.90 18.07 -27.77
N ILE A 539 4.40 17.18 -26.91
CA ILE A 539 5.17 16.64 -25.78
C ILE A 539 6.40 15.88 -26.28
N MET A 540 6.23 14.98 -27.26
CA MET A 540 7.35 14.21 -27.80
C MET A 540 8.36 15.07 -28.55
N ASP A 541 7.91 16.11 -29.28
CA ASP A 541 8.82 17.12 -29.88
C ASP A 541 9.66 17.78 -28.80
N GLY A 542 9.06 18.20 -27.70
CA GLY A 542 9.74 18.78 -26.57
C GLY A 542 10.77 17.83 -25.93
N LEU A 543 10.37 16.60 -25.63
CA LEU A 543 11.27 15.57 -25.07
C LEU A 543 12.43 15.29 -26.03
N ASN A 544 12.17 15.21 -27.33
CA ASN A 544 13.22 14.99 -28.32
C ASN A 544 14.25 16.12 -28.38
N ARG A 545 13.84 17.39 -28.17
CA ARG A 545 14.74 18.55 -28.14
C ARG A 545 15.56 18.66 -26.87
N VAL A 546 14.97 18.29 -25.71
CA VAL A 546 15.66 18.42 -24.42
C VAL A 546 16.46 17.16 -24.08
N GLY A 547 16.14 16.02 -24.69
CA GLY A 547 16.62 14.70 -24.33
C GLY A 547 16.04 14.21 -23.01
N THR A 548 16.15 12.91 -22.77
CA THR A 548 15.77 12.30 -21.49
C THR A 548 16.93 11.52 -20.89
N LYS A 549 16.91 11.35 -19.57
CA LYS A 549 17.83 10.50 -18.80
C LYS A 549 17.06 9.31 -18.28
N LEU A 550 17.70 8.14 -18.26
CA LEU A 550 17.13 6.94 -17.67
C LEU A 550 17.24 7.00 -16.14
N LEU A 551 16.20 6.52 -15.49
CA LEU A 551 16.14 6.33 -14.06
C LEU A 551 15.96 4.85 -13.75
N GLU A 552 16.76 4.32 -12.81
CA GLU A 552 16.65 2.94 -12.32
C GLU A 552 16.07 2.91 -10.90
N PRO A 553 15.29 1.86 -10.54
CA PRO A 553 14.76 1.71 -9.20
C PRO A 553 15.87 1.30 -8.23
N ILE A 554 15.91 1.99 -7.10
CA ILE A 554 16.84 1.75 -5.99
C ILE A 554 16.11 1.06 -4.85
N LEU A 555 16.75 0.04 -4.29
CA LEU A 555 16.33 -0.61 -3.06
C LEU A 555 17.17 -0.11 -1.89
N GLN A 556 16.51 0.24 -0.80
CA GLN A 556 17.14 0.27 0.52
C GLN A 556 17.20 -1.16 1.03
N VAL A 557 18.36 -1.59 1.49
CA VAL A 557 18.58 -2.97 1.95
C VAL A 557 19.13 -3.01 3.37
N ARG A 558 18.69 -4.02 4.12
CA ARG A 558 19.26 -4.39 5.40
C ARG A 558 19.65 -5.86 5.34
N ILE A 559 20.94 -6.14 5.51
CA ILE A 559 21.53 -7.46 5.37
C ILE A 559 22.12 -7.85 6.72
N VAL A 560 21.67 -8.98 7.27
CA VAL A 560 22.19 -9.53 8.52
C VAL A 560 22.89 -10.85 8.19
N VAL A 561 24.19 -10.94 8.50
CA VAL A 561 25.02 -12.10 8.20
C VAL A 561 25.95 -12.43 9.37
N PRO A 562 26.46 -13.67 9.47
CA PRO A 562 27.58 -13.96 10.37
C PRO A 562 28.77 -13.03 10.08
N GLU A 563 29.50 -12.60 11.12
CA GLU A 563 30.62 -11.67 10.99
C GLU A 563 31.64 -12.11 9.92
N GLU A 564 31.92 -13.41 9.84
CA GLU A 564 32.82 -14.01 8.84
C GLU A 564 32.46 -13.72 7.38
N ASN A 565 31.16 -13.43 7.11
CA ASN A 565 30.64 -13.15 5.77
C ASN A 565 30.56 -11.66 5.45
N GLY A 566 30.70 -10.78 6.42
CA GLY A 566 30.50 -9.33 6.26
C GLY A 566 31.38 -8.69 5.20
N GLY A 567 32.67 -9.07 5.16
CA GLY A 567 33.61 -8.55 4.16
C GLY A 567 33.21 -8.92 2.72
N ARG A 568 32.69 -10.14 2.52
CA ARG A 568 32.18 -10.58 1.22
C ARG A 568 30.94 -9.80 0.81
N VAL A 569 29.99 -9.63 1.73
CA VAL A 569 28.76 -8.84 1.47
C VAL A 569 29.11 -7.42 1.06
N MET A 570 30.00 -6.75 1.79
CA MET A 570 30.43 -5.38 1.44
C MET A 570 31.03 -5.30 0.04
N ASN A 571 31.86 -6.28 -0.33
CA ASN A 571 32.43 -6.35 -1.68
C ASN A 571 31.35 -6.62 -2.74
N ASP A 572 30.41 -7.51 -2.48
CA ASP A 572 29.28 -7.80 -3.37
C ASP A 572 28.42 -6.55 -3.59
N LEU A 573 28.14 -5.76 -2.52
CA LEU A 573 27.40 -4.50 -2.62
C LEU A 573 28.10 -3.49 -3.55
N VAL A 574 29.41 -3.34 -3.42
CA VAL A 574 30.20 -2.47 -4.31
C VAL A 574 30.14 -2.93 -5.76
N GLN A 575 30.28 -4.24 -6.00
CA GLN A 575 30.20 -4.80 -7.35
C GLN A 575 28.83 -4.61 -8.00
N MET A 576 27.77 -4.62 -7.19
CA MET A 576 26.41 -4.33 -7.62
C MET A 576 26.10 -2.82 -7.73
N ARG A 577 27.11 -1.95 -7.68
CA ARG A 577 26.97 -0.48 -7.71
C ARG A 577 26.20 0.08 -6.50
N GLY A 578 26.16 -0.66 -5.41
CA GLY A 578 25.50 -0.23 -4.19
C GLY A 578 26.37 0.67 -3.32
N THR A 579 25.72 1.34 -2.40
CA THR A 579 26.35 2.08 -1.30
C THR A 579 25.88 1.48 0.02
N PHE A 580 26.71 1.58 1.06
CA PHE A 580 26.33 1.08 2.38
C PHE A 580 26.89 1.97 3.49
N GLU A 581 26.21 1.96 4.61
CA GLU A 581 26.65 2.64 5.84
C GLU A 581 27.66 1.78 6.59
N PRO A 582 28.44 2.35 7.53
CA PRO A 582 29.35 1.59 8.35
C PRO A 582 28.62 0.41 9.03
N PRO A 583 29.09 -0.84 8.84
CA PRO A 583 28.40 -2.01 9.36
C PRO A 583 28.40 -2.01 10.90
N VAL A 584 27.32 -2.50 11.48
CA VAL A 584 27.13 -2.62 12.94
C VAL A 584 27.31 -4.10 13.35
N LEU A 585 28.19 -4.35 14.30
CA LEU A 585 28.35 -5.69 14.88
C LEU A 585 27.41 -5.87 16.07
N GLN A 586 26.56 -6.88 16.02
CA GLN A 586 25.64 -7.25 17.08
C GLN A 586 25.86 -8.72 17.47
N GLY A 587 26.63 -8.95 18.53
CA GLY A 587 27.10 -10.28 18.89
C GLY A 587 28.00 -10.89 17.79
N GLU A 588 27.63 -12.07 17.28
CA GLU A 588 28.35 -12.76 16.19
C GLU A 588 27.75 -12.40 14.79
N ARG A 589 26.85 -11.43 14.72
CA ARG A 589 26.20 -11.03 13.46
C ARG A 589 26.58 -9.61 13.08
N MET A 590 26.82 -9.41 11.79
CA MET A 590 27.06 -8.10 11.20
C MET A 590 25.80 -7.64 10.48
N ILE A 591 25.37 -6.41 10.76
CA ILE A 591 24.26 -5.73 10.13
C ILE A 591 24.85 -4.71 9.16
N ILE A 592 24.45 -4.78 7.90
CA ILE A 592 24.88 -3.90 6.82
C ILE A 592 23.63 -3.28 6.22
N GLU A 593 23.52 -1.96 6.33
CA GLU A 593 22.46 -1.18 5.71
C GLU A 593 23.01 -0.43 4.50
N GLY A 594 22.23 -0.37 3.42
CA GLY A 594 22.73 0.22 2.19
C GLY A 594 21.67 0.40 1.12
N ARG A 595 22.09 0.88 -0.04
CA ARG A 595 21.24 1.12 -1.20
C ARG A 595 21.79 0.40 -2.42
N LEU A 596 20.92 -0.29 -3.14
CA LEU A 596 21.25 -1.11 -4.30
C LEU A 596 20.35 -0.82 -5.48
N PRO A 597 20.89 -0.71 -6.72
CA PRO A 597 20.06 -0.78 -7.90
C PRO A 597 19.40 -2.16 -8.02
N LEU A 598 18.09 -2.19 -8.27
CA LEU A 598 17.36 -3.45 -8.45
C LEU A 598 17.92 -4.28 -9.60
N ALA A 599 18.32 -3.61 -10.69
CA ALA A 599 18.81 -4.28 -11.90
C ALA A 599 20.06 -5.16 -11.68
N THR A 600 20.87 -4.82 -10.68
CA THR A 600 22.11 -5.56 -10.35
C THR A 600 21.94 -6.53 -9.19
N SER A 601 20.81 -6.49 -8.47
CA SER A 601 20.62 -7.22 -7.22
C SER A 601 19.49 -8.25 -7.25
N LEU A 602 18.85 -8.49 -8.39
CA LEU A 602 17.70 -9.40 -8.52
C LEU A 602 17.95 -10.80 -7.93
N ASP A 603 19.10 -11.41 -8.25
CA ASP A 603 19.46 -12.78 -7.83
C ASP A 603 20.30 -12.81 -6.55
N TYR A 604 20.60 -11.63 -5.97
CA TYR A 604 21.49 -11.55 -4.83
C TYR A 604 20.96 -12.24 -3.57
N PRO A 605 19.68 -12.16 -3.20
CA PRO A 605 19.15 -12.87 -2.04
C PRO A 605 19.38 -14.38 -2.09
N VAL A 606 19.26 -14.99 -3.28
CA VAL A 606 19.50 -16.42 -3.49
C VAL A 606 20.98 -16.74 -3.33
N SER A 607 21.86 -15.94 -3.93
CA SER A 607 23.32 -16.08 -3.82
C SER A 607 23.79 -15.91 -2.38
N LEU A 608 23.26 -14.89 -1.67
CA LEU A 608 23.55 -14.61 -0.28
C LEU A 608 23.16 -15.79 0.62
N SER A 609 21.95 -16.30 0.48
CA SER A 609 21.47 -17.46 1.24
C SER A 609 22.32 -18.70 0.98
N SER A 610 22.72 -18.92 -0.26
CA SER A 610 23.54 -20.07 -0.64
C SER A 610 24.90 -20.09 0.08
N TYR A 611 25.69 -19.03 -0.01
CA TYR A 611 27.03 -19.04 0.58
C TYR A 611 27.03 -18.84 2.11
N THR A 612 25.98 -18.24 2.66
CA THR A 612 25.79 -18.15 4.13
C THR A 612 25.13 -19.40 4.72
N LYS A 613 24.79 -20.39 3.87
CA LYS A 613 24.09 -21.63 4.25
C LYS A 613 22.76 -21.35 4.99
N GLY A 614 22.00 -20.36 4.50
CA GLY A 614 20.73 -19.96 5.10
C GLY A 614 20.84 -19.14 6.40
N ARG A 615 22.07 -18.74 6.82
CA ARG A 615 22.29 -17.96 8.04
C ARG A 615 22.22 -16.44 7.83
N SER A 616 21.74 -16.00 6.68
CA SER A 616 21.56 -14.59 6.34
C SER A 616 20.10 -14.20 6.34
N THR A 617 19.85 -12.91 6.64
CA THR A 617 18.57 -12.25 6.39
C THR A 617 18.80 -11.11 5.42
N PHE A 618 18.02 -11.05 4.35
CA PHE A 618 18.02 -9.97 3.38
C PHE A 618 16.64 -9.33 3.37
N THR A 619 16.57 -8.07 3.75
CA THR A 619 15.34 -7.27 3.71
C THR A 619 15.57 -6.11 2.77
N SER A 620 14.64 -5.87 1.86
CA SER A 620 14.71 -4.74 0.92
C SER A 620 13.36 -4.08 0.75
N PHE A 621 13.38 -2.78 0.42
CA PHE A 621 12.20 -2.03 0.05
C PHE A 621 12.57 -0.94 -0.95
N PHE A 622 11.58 -0.52 -1.74
CA PHE A 622 11.78 0.49 -2.76
C PHE A 622 12.07 1.86 -2.15
N ALA A 623 13.21 2.44 -2.51
CA ALA A 623 13.70 3.73 -2.00
C ALA A 623 13.55 4.89 -2.98
N GLY A 624 13.00 4.64 -4.17
CA GLY A 624 12.84 5.66 -5.21
C GLY A 624 13.59 5.29 -6.50
N TYR A 625 13.60 6.23 -7.43
CA TYR A 625 14.34 6.15 -8.68
C TYR A 625 15.54 7.08 -8.65
N GLU A 626 16.68 6.64 -9.20
CA GLU A 626 17.89 7.44 -9.37
C GLU A 626 18.38 7.38 -10.82
N GLU A 627 19.15 8.40 -11.23
CA GLU A 627 19.73 8.48 -12.56
C GLU A 627 20.69 7.31 -12.82
N CYS A 628 20.48 6.61 -13.93
CA CYS A 628 21.36 5.54 -14.35
C CYS A 628 22.76 6.06 -14.70
N PRO A 629 23.84 5.29 -14.42
CA PRO A 629 25.15 5.58 -15.00
C PRO A 629 25.11 5.64 -16.53
N PRO A 630 26.00 6.42 -17.17
CA PRO A 630 25.97 6.64 -18.62
C PRO A 630 26.15 5.38 -19.50
N ASP A 631 26.71 4.32 -18.93
CA ASP A 631 26.92 3.03 -19.57
C ASP A 631 25.70 2.11 -19.55
N VAL A 632 24.71 2.42 -18.70
CA VAL A 632 23.45 1.67 -18.65
C VAL A 632 22.56 2.07 -19.82
N ARG A 633 22.23 1.09 -20.64
CA ARG A 633 21.26 1.25 -21.73
C ARG A 633 20.08 0.32 -21.50
N ALA A 634 18.92 0.90 -21.34
CA ALA A 634 17.66 0.17 -21.22
C ALA A 634 16.64 0.82 -22.16
N GLU A 635 16.40 0.14 -23.26
CA GLU A 635 15.42 0.55 -24.26
C GLU A 635 14.25 -0.44 -24.24
N ARG A 636 13.05 0.08 -24.35
CA ARG A 636 11.83 -0.70 -24.51
C ARG A 636 11.23 -0.39 -25.86
N THR A 637 10.85 -1.42 -26.60
CA THR A 637 10.13 -1.23 -27.86
C THR A 637 8.89 -0.37 -27.63
N ARG A 638 8.78 0.71 -28.39
CA ARG A 638 7.63 1.61 -28.29
C ARG A 638 6.38 0.91 -28.77
N ARG A 639 5.32 1.02 -28.01
CA ARG A 639 3.99 0.52 -28.38
C ARG A 639 3.25 1.57 -29.19
N GLY A 640 2.67 1.13 -30.31
CA GLY A 640 1.96 2.01 -31.23
C GLY A 640 2.89 2.93 -32.04
N VAL A 641 2.29 3.82 -32.80
CA VAL A 641 3.04 4.73 -33.68
C VAL A 641 3.70 5.85 -32.87
N ASN A 642 4.98 6.10 -33.14
CA ASN A 642 5.71 7.18 -32.49
C ASN A 642 5.14 8.56 -32.88
N PRO A 643 4.75 9.42 -31.94
CA PRO A 643 4.27 10.78 -32.24
C PRO A 643 5.28 11.68 -32.96
N LEU A 644 6.57 11.32 -32.93
CA LEU A 644 7.61 12.02 -33.74
C LEU A 644 7.45 11.74 -35.24
N ASP A 645 6.91 10.57 -35.62
CA ASP A 645 6.43 10.32 -37.00
C ASP A 645 5.00 10.87 -37.16
N GLN A 646 4.91 12.18 -37.25
CA GLN A 646 3.64 12.89 -37.20
C GLN A 646 2.63 12.38 -38.26
N ALA A 647 3.09 12.06 -39.45
CA ALA A 647 2.20 11.61 -40.52
C ALA A 647 1.53 10.27 -40.19
N ARG A 648 2.31 9.27 -39.79
CA ARG A 648 1.79 7.96 -39.39
C ARG A 648 0.97 8.05 -38.10
N TYR A 649 1.40 8.87 -37.15
CA TYR A 649 0.70 9.05 -35.87
C TYR A 649 -0.70 9.65 -36.09
N ILE A 650 -0.83 10.70 -36.91
CA ILE A 650 -2.12 11.30 -37.24
C ILE A 650 -3.08 10.24 -37.84
N LEU A 651 -2.59 9.45 -38.80
CA LEU A 651 -3.38 8.42 -39.43
C LEU A 651 -3.81 7.32 -38.44
N SER A 652 -2.93 6.93 -37.52
CA SER A 652 -3.24 5.91 -36.52
C SER A 652 -4.31 6.38 -35.52
N VAL A 653 -4.20 7.58 -34.97
CA VAL A 653 -5.17 8.13 -34.01
C VAL A 653 -6.53 8.36 -34.70
N ARG A 654 -6.54 8.74 -35.95
CA ARG A 654 -7.76 8.91 -36.76
C ARG A 654 -8.32 7.59 -37.30
N LYS A 655 -7.73 6.44 -36.95
CA LYS A 655 -8.12 5.11 -37.48
C LYS A 655 -8.13 5.01 -39.00
N ALA A 656 -7.24 5.75 -39.64
CA ALA A 656 -7.10 5.77 -41.10
C ALA A 656 -5.93 4.88 -41.59
N LEU A 657 -5.11 4.33 -40.68
CA LEU A 657 -4.21 3.22 -40.99
C LEU A 657 -5.06 1.95 -41.00
N GLN A 658 -5.27 1.39 -42.18
CA GLN A 658 -5.66 -0.01 -42.29
C GLN A 658 -4.42 -0.82 -41.99
N GLY A 659 -4.53 -1.72 -40.97
CA GLY A 659 -3.47 -2.55 -40.45
C GLY A 659 -2.79 -3.44 -41.47
#